data_c6774ec87a6679fb24462820184c8775
#
_entry.id   c6774ec87a6679fb24462820184c8775
#
_cell.length_a   1.000
_cell.length_b   1.000
_cell.length_c   1.000
_cell.angle_alpha   90.00
_cell.angle_beta   90.00
_cell.angle_gamma   90.00
#
_symmetry.space_group_name_H-M   'P 1'
#
loop_
_entity.id
_entity.type
_entity.pdbx_description
1 polymer ?
#
loop_
_entity_poly.entity_id
_entity_poly.type
_entity_poly.pdbx_seq_one_letter_code
_entity_poly.pdbx_strand_id
1 'polypeptide(L)'
;MNAFAHAWYYISILRICQCVQGQKTFFVQGVDKSIFLVYDALVKAKASLSIKLLDAFAFFIFLADPKKPFHRMAVFRLSFFFLTHSFRFASSVKRRANLMRTVSDYFGCLVFDDRVMKARLNADIYQSLHKTIDQGAKLDAGVANAVAAAMKDWAVEHGATHYTHWFQPLTGITAEKHDSFISPAPDGGIIMDFSGKELIKGEPDASSFPSGGLRATFEARGYTAWDPTSYAFIKDRTLCIPTAFYSYGGEALDKKTPLLRSMEALNRQAMRILKLFGNEDVKCVRTSVGPEQEYFLVPKELYEKRKDLIYTGRTLFGAKPPKGQEMDDHYFGVVKPRVAAYMADLNEELWKLGILAKTEHNEVAPAQHELAPIYTTTNIATDHNQLTMEIMQKVAAKHGLVCLLHEKPFAGVNGSGKHNNWSIATDTGVNLLSPGETPYENAQFLLFLCAVIKAVDDYQDLLRISVATAGNDHRLGANEAPPAVVSIFLGDELQGILDAIENDTPYEAAKKKTMKLGVDVLPRFARDTTDRNRTSPFAFTGNKFEFRMLGSSNSIACANIMLNAAVAESLRIYADRLEGAEDFEEKLHEMIQKTIKDHKRIIFNGNGYDEAWIREATEVRGLCNYPTTPDCIPHSLDEKNVQMLTAHKVFTLAELKSRCEIQLENYCKTVVIEANTMIDMARKQILPAVESYTAELSGTVAAKRTVAPELACLYETGLIYKLSRLTDQIAVKTDDLEESLLELKSVSDITEEAYAIRDAVLGKMAALRTVADEAETLTAEKHWPFPTYGELLFGVR
;
A
#
# COMPACT_ATOMS: atom_id res chain seq x y z
N MET A 1 54.43 -2.69 48.67
CA MET A 1 54.94 -2.26 47.34
C MET A 1 53.92 -2.30 46.20
N ASN A 2 52.90 -3.12 46.31
CA ASN A 2 51.92 -3.22 45.20
C ASN A 2 50.89 -2.07 45.07
N ALA A 3 50.58 -1.35 46.13
CA ALA A 3 49.62 -0.25 46.06
C ALA A 3 50.19 1.03 45.44
N PHE A 4 51.47 1.28 45.56
CA PHE A 4 52.15 2.43 44.96
C PHE A 4 52.37 2.27 43.43
N ALA A 5 52.61 1.05 42.97
CA ALA A 5 52.74 0.77 41.54
C ALA A 5 51.40 0.94 40.80
N HIS A 6 50.28 0.58 41.41
CA HIS A 6 48.94 0.78 40.84
C HIS A 6 48.53 2.26 40.78
N ALA A 7 48.86 3.05 41.80
CA ALA A 7 48.58 4.48 41.82
C ALA A 7 49.38 5.26 40.76
N TRP A 8 50.66 4.89 40.56
CA TRP A 8 51.53 5.51 39.54
C TRP A 8 51.08 5.14 38.12
N TYR A 9 50.58 3.93 37.95
CA TYR A 9 50.01 3.43 36.70
C TYR A 9 48.73 4.18 36.33
N TYR A 10 47.81 4.39 37.27
CA TYR A 10 46.59 5.17 37.08
C TYR A 10 46.86 6.65 36.77
N ILE A 11 47.82 7.26 37.46
CA ILE A 11 48.21 8.66 37.23
C ILE A 11 48.84 8.82 35.83
N SER A 12 49.58 7.82 35.35
CA SER A 12 50.20 7.85 34.02
C SER A 12 49.16 7.74 32.91
N ILE A 13 48.13 6.88 33.09
CA ILE A 13 46.99 6.73 32.13
C ILE A 13 46.11 8.00 32.13
N LEU A 14 45.82 8.58 33.29
CA LEU A 14 45.09 9.85 33.40
C LEU A 14 45.85 11.02 32.73
N ARG A 15 47.18 11.08 32.81
CA ARG A 15 47.98 12.07 32.10
C ARG A 15 47.97 11.86 30.58
N ILE A 16 47.98 10.63 30.10
CA ILE A 16 47.85 10.34 28.65
C ILE A 16 46.46 10.73 28.16
N CYS A 17 45.42 10.44 28.89
CA CYS A 17 44.05 10.85 28.54
C CYS A 17 43.84 12.36 28.57
N GLN A 18 44.45 13.08 29.53
CA GLN A 18 44.42 14.56 29.59
C GLN A 18 45.24 15.22 28.47
N CYS A 19 46.36 14.62 28.03
CA CYS A 19 47.16 15.12 26.91
C CYS A 19 46.45 14.95 25.56
N VAL A 20 45.60 13.94 25.39
CA VAL A 20 44.81 13.72 24.17
C VAL A 20 43.62 14.68 24.09
N GLN A 21 43.09 15.17 25.23
CA GLN A 21 42.02 16.19 25.25
C GLN A 21 42.54 17.62 24.99
N GLY A 22 43.81 17.87 25.14
CA GLY A 22 44.46 19.18 24.93
C GLY A 22 45.42 19.16 23.76
N GLN A 23 45.01 19.23 22.54
CA GLN A 23 45.71 19.56 21.27
C GLN A 23 47.24 19.73 21.33
N LYS A 24 47.99 18.78 21.82
CA LYS A 24 49.44 18.71 21.64
C LYS A 24 49.85 17.27 21.33
N THR A 25 50.21 17.04 20.07
CA THR A 25 50.75 15.77 19.58
C THR A 25 52.14 15.52 20.14
N PHE A 26 52.30 14.57 21.04
CA PHE A 26 53.60 14.02 21.41
C PHE A 26 53.82 12.68 20.71
N PHE A 27 54.85 12.55 19.90
CA PHE A 27 55.30 11.30 19.30
C PHE A 27 56.01 10.43 20.35
N VAL A 28 55.47 9.26 20.63
CA VAL A 28 56.21 8.23 21.39
C VAL A 28 56.85 7.31 20.35
N GLN A 29 58.17 7.27 20.32
CA GLN A 29 58.92 6.38 19.44
C GLN A 29 58.63 4.92 19.80
N GLY A 30 58.10 4.18 18.82
CA GLY A 30 57.91 2.72 18.95
C GLY A 30 56.45 2.19 18.81
N VAL A 31 55.47 3.06 18.59
CA VAL A 31 54.06 2.63 18.39
C VAL A 31 53.69 2.66 16.92
N ASP A 32 53.15 1.55 16.42
CA ASP A 32 52.72 1.40 15.02
C ASP A 32 51.61 2.38 14.67
N LYS A 33 51.76 3.10 13.56
CA LYS A 33 50.79 4.09 13.04
C LYS A 33 49.35 3.53 12.88
N SER A 34 49.21 2.23 12.64
CA SER A 34 47.92 1.55 12.52
C SER A 34 47.14 1.52 13.85
N ILE A 35 47.80 1.49 15.01
CA ILE A 35 47.17 1.52 16.33
C ILE A 35 46.59 2.90 16.62
N PHE A 36 47.26 3.95 16.17
CA PHE A 36 46.81 5.33 16.35
C PHE A 36 45.58 5.67 15.51
N LEU A 37 45.49 5.13 14.29
CA LEU A 37 44.32 5.29 13.42
C LEU A 37 43.05 4.62 13.97
N VAL A 38 43.19 3.46 14.61
CA VAL A 38 42.08 2.75 15.25
C VAL A 38 41.57 3.50 16.49
N TYR A 39 42.48 4.08 17.29
CA TYR A 39 42.11 4.87 18.46
C TYR A 39 41.44 6.20 18.05
N ASP A 40 41.94 6.89 17.06
CA ASP A 40 41.36 8.15 16.54
C ASP A 40 39.98 7.91 15.92
N ALA A 41 39.74 6.78 15.24
CA ALA A 41 38.42 6.36 14.72
C ALA A 41 37.45 6.06 15.86
N LEU A 42 37.88 5.46 16.96
CA LEU A 42 37.02 5.17 18.13
C LEU A 42 36.60 6.44 18.89
N VAL A 43 37.52 7.40 19.00
CA VAL A 43 37.26 8.71 19.66
C VAL A 43 36.33 9.59 18.79
N LYS A 44 36.51 9.59 17.47
CA LYS A 44 35.65 10.33 16.52
C LYS A 44 34.22 9.78 16.41
N ALA A 45 34.03 8.49 16.69
CA ALA A 45 32.72 7.86 16.65
C ALA A 45 31.77 8.28 17.79
N LYS A 46 32.19 9.15 18.73
CA LYS A 46 31.39 9.61 19.90
C LYS A 46 30.63 8.49 20.62
N ALA A 47 31.11 7.26 20.52
CA ALA A 47 30.53 6.16 21.28
C ALA A 47 30.92 6.32 22.74
N SER A 48 29.97 6.52 23.64
CA SER A 48 30.19 6.46 25.08
C SER A 48 30.45 5.01 25.50
N LEU A 49 31.62 4.49 25.12
CA LEU A 49 32.11 3.24 25.71
C LEU A 49 32.38 3.49 27.18
N SER A 50 31.88 2.61 28.03
CA SER A 50 32.25 2.72 29.45
C SER A 50 33.77 2.69 29.58
N ILE A 51 34.32 3.59 30.40
CA ILE A 51 35.72 3.75 30.67
C ILE A 51 36.43 2.39 30.90
N LYS A 52 35.74 1.43 31.53
CA LYS A 52 36.21 0.05 31.76
C LYS A 52 36.54 -0.78 30.51
N LEU A 53 35.88 -0.52 29.38
CA LEU A 53 36.15 -1.23 28.11
C LEU A 53 37.38 -0.65 27.38
N LEU A 54 37.56 0.67 27.46
CA LEU A 54 38.78 1.34 26.97
C LEU A 54 40.02 0.94 27.76
N ASP A 55 39.87 0.80 29.10
CA ASP A 55 40.93 0.33 29.96
C ASP A 55 41.34 -1.12 29.69
N ALA A 56 40.37 -2.00 29.43
CA ALA A 56 40.64 -3.39 29.05
C ALA A 56 41.35 -3.49 27.69
N PHE A 57 41.02 -2.63 26.76
CA PHE A 57 41.64 -2.59 25.42
C PHE A 57 43.09 -2.07 25.47
N ALA A 58 43.33 -1.02 26.24
CA ALA A 58 44.66 -0.49 26.46
C ALA A 58 45.58 -1.51 27.17
N PHE A 59 45.03 -2.26 28.16
CA PHE A 59 45.76 -3.33 28.86
C PHE A 59 46.19 -4.48 27.94
N PHE A 60 45.32 -4.88 27.01
CA PHE A 60 45.62 -5.94 26.03
C PHE A 60 46.67 -5.53 24.99
N ILE A 61 46.66 -4.28 24.55
CA ILE A 61 47.71 -3.75 23.64
C ILE A 61 49.06 -3.69 24.30
N PHE A 62 49.10 -3.39 25.59
CA PHE A 62 50.35 -3.30 26.37
C PHE A 62 51.00 -4.66 26.63
N LEU A 63 50.23 -5.74 26.66
CA LEU A 63 50.73 -7.12 26.86
C LEU A 63 51.20 -7.82 25.56
N ALA A 64 51.00 -7.21 24.40
CA ALA A 64 51.36 -7.81 23.11
C ALA A 64 52.85 -7.54 22.77
N ASP A 65 53.65 -8.59 22.74
CA ASP A 65 55.05 -8.50 22.30
C ASP A 65 55.12 -8.28 20.76
N PRO A 66 55.62 -7.11 20.29
CA PRO A 66 55.58 -6.77 18.87
C PRO A 66 56.51 -7.59 17.98
N LYS A 67 57.37 -8.43 18.58
CA LYS A 67 58.34 -9.25 17.85
C LYS A 67 57.86 -10.65 17.49
N LYS A 68 56.70 -11.09 17.96
CA LYS A 68 56.17 -12.43 17.70
C LYS A 68 55.01 -12.43 16.71
N PRO A 69 55.13 -13.04 15.53
CA PRO A 69 54.08 -13.00 14.48
C PRO A 69 52.75 -13.60 14.92
N PHE A 70 52.71 -14.56 15.81
CA PHE A 70 51.50 -15.17 16.36
C PHE A 70 50.68 -14.21 17.24
N HIS A 71 51.32 -13.26 17.92
CA HIS A 71 50.65 -12.24 18.73
C HIS A 71 49.94 -11.18 17.90
N ARG A 72 50.47 -10.81 16.72
CA ARG A 72 49.84 -9.85 15.80
C ARG A 72 48.50 -10.39 15.25
N MET A 73 48.44 -11.67 14.93
CA MET A 73 47.23 -12.27 14.39
C MET A 73 46.13 -12.49 15.46
N ALA A 74 46.53 -12.79 16.69
CA ALA A 74 45.62 -12.90 17.83
C ALA A 74 45.04 -11.54 18.24
N VAL A 75 45.88 -10.47 18.26
CA VAL A 75 45.44 -9.10 18.53
C VAL A 75 44.50 -8.60 17.41
N PHE A 76 44.76 -8.90 16.14
CA PHE A 76 43.91 -8.52 15.04
C PHE A 76 42.53 -9.25 15.09
N ARG A 77 42.53 -10.54 15.42
CA ARG A 77 41.26 -11.30 15.57
C ARG A 77 40.48 -10.86 16.81
N LEU A 78 41.13 -10.59 17.92
CA LEU A 78 40.46 -10.04 19.11
C LEU A 78 39.95 -8.62 18.87
N SER A 79 40.71 -7.75 18.19
CA SER A 79 40.27 -6.41 17.82
C SER A 79 39.07 -6.43 16.92
N PHE A 80 39.04 -7.34 15.93
CA PHE A 80 37.89 -7.52 15.03
C PHE A 80 36.67 -8.09 15.78
N PHE A 81 36.86 -9.03 16.68
CA PHE A 81 35.81 -9.60 17.53
C PHE A 81 35.22 -8.55 18.47
N PHE A 82 36.06 -7.73 19.13
CA PHE A 82 35.61 -6.62 19.97
C PHE A 82 34.92 -5.51 19.18
N LEU A 83 35.42 -5.14 17.99
CA LEU A 83 34.74 -4.18 17.11
C LEU A 83 33.35 -4.64 16.70
N THR A 84 33.22 -5.90 16.28
CA THR A 84 31.93 -6.46 15.87
C THR A 84 30.96 -6.61 17.06
N HIS A 85 31.44 -7.00 18.24
CA HIS A 85 30.63 -7.08 19.45
C HIS A 85 30.30 -5.69 20.03
N SER A 86 31.21 -4.72 19.95
CA SER A 86 30.96 -3.34 20.38
C SER A 86 29.96 -2.64 19.44
N PHE A 87 29.98 -2.92 18.14
CA PHE A 87 28.95 -2.45 17.20
C PHE A 87 27.57 -3.06 17.49
N ARG A 88 27.52 -4.37 17.80
CA ARG A 88 26.27 -5.04 18.22
C ARG A 88 25.79 -4.55 19.58
N PHE A 89 26.70 -4.28 20.52
CA PHE A 89 26.35 -3.75 21.83
C PHE A 89 25.90 -2.29 21.74
N ALA A 90 26.59 -1.43 20.99
CA ALA A 90 26.17 -0.04 20.75
C ALA A 90 24.83 0.04 20.03
N SER A 91 24.58 -0.85 19.06
CA SER A 91 23.26 -0.96 18.41
C SER A 91 22.19 -1.48 19.38
N SER A 92 22.52 -2.41 20.28
CA SER A 92 21.60 -2.90 21.31
C SER A 92 21.33 -1.87 22.42
N VAL A 93 22.32 -1.04 22.76
CA VAL A 93 22.16 0.06 23.74
C VAL A 93 21.35 1.21 23.09
N LYS A 94 21.55 1.49 21.81
CA LYS A 94 20.71 2.43 21.06
C LYS A 94 19.28 1.92 20.93
N ARG A 95 19.09 0.62 20.68
CA ARG A 95 17.77 -0.03 20.73
C ARG A 95 17.14 0.02 22.12
N ARG A 96 17.91 -0.22 23.20
CA ARG A 96 17.41 -0.11 24.59
C ARG A 96 17.09 1.32 25.00
N ALA A 97 17.82 2.32 24.53
CA ALA A 97 17.50 3.73 24.77
C ALA A 97 16.23 4.16 24.00
N ASN A 98 15.99 3.61 22.80
CA ASN A 98 14.74 3.81 22.07
C ASN A 98 13.57 3.02 22.69
N LEU A 99 13.81 1.87 23.32
CA LEU A 99 12.79 1.09 24.06
C LEU A 99 12.28 1.78 25.34
N MET A 100 12.91 2.87 25.78
CA MET A 100 12.45 3.70 26.91
C MET A 100 11.64 4.94 26.48
N ARG A 101 11.54 5.22 25.17
CA ARG A 101 10.64 6.26 24.64
C ARG A 101 9.26 5.63 24.39
N THR A 102 8.22 6.23 24.91
CA THR A 102 6.84 5.83 24.58
C THR A 102 6.52 6.28 23.16
N VAL A 103 5.58 5.63 22.50
CA VAL A 103 5.15 6.03 21.15
C VAL A 103 4.73 7.50 21.11
N SER A 104 4.09 8.00 22.18
CA SER A 104 3.69 9.40 22.32
C SER A 104 4.86 10.39 22.26
N ASP A 105 6.09 9.98 22.60
CA ASP A 105 7.26 10.86 22.60
C ASP A 105 7.81 11.13 21.18
N TYR A 106 7.50 10.30 20.22
CA TYR A 106 8.01 10.42 18.85
C TYR A 106 6.94 10.35 17.75
N PHE A 107 5.67 10.11 18.10
CA PHE A 107 4.59 10.08 17.12
C PHE A 107 4.48 11.42 16.39
N GLY A 108 4.54 11.36 15.05
CA GLY A 108 4.48 12.54 14.18
C GLY A 108 5.71 13.45 14.26
N CYS A 109 6.85 12.97 14.81
CA CYS A 109 8.06 13.82 14.95
C CYS A 109 8.68 14.23 13.59
N LEU A 110 8.33 13.56 12.50
CA LEU A 110 8.76 13.87 11.13
C LEU A 110 7.63 14.52 10.30
N VAL A 111 6.60 15.08 10.94
CA VAL A 111 5.46 15.71 10.27
C VAL A 111 5.39 17.18 10.68
N PHE A 112 5.22 18.06 9.69
CA PHE A 112 4.93 19.47 9.91
C PHE A 112 3.42 19.64 10.14
N ASP A 113 2.95 19.09 11.26
CA ASP A 113 1.54 19.05 11.65
C ASP A 113 1.07 20.36 12.30
N ASP A 114 -0.20 20.39 12.66
CA ASP A 114 -0.83 21.56 13.30
C ASP A 114 -0.12 22.00 14.60
N ARG A 115 0.41 21.05 15.37
CA ARG A 115 1.17 21.35 16.59
C ARG A 115 2.46 22.09 16.27
N VAL A 116 3.16 21.66 15.23
CA VAL A 116 4.41 22.30 14.75
C VAL A 116 4.11 23.66 14.13
N MET A 117 3.07 23.77 13.31
CA MET A 117 2.61 25.03 12.73
C MET A 117 2.29 26.06 13.82
N LYS A 118 1.49 25.69 14.80
CA LYS A 118 1.11 26.55 15.93
C LYS A 118 2.30 27.01 16.78
N ALA A 119 3.32 26.17 16.91
CA ALA A 119 4.53 26.50 17.66
C ALA A 119 5.49 27.41 16.90
N ARG A 120 5.48 27.40 15.55
CA ARG A 120 6.47 28.09 14.70
C ARG A 120 5.94 29.30 13.94
N LEU A 121 4.63 29.38 13.72
CA LEU A 121 4.01 30.49 13.05
C LEU A 121 3.48 31.50 14.08
N ASN A 122 3.51 32.80 13.75
CA ASN A 122 2.79 33.75 14.57
C ASN A 122 1.27 33.54 14.44
N ALA A 123 0.50 34.04 15.41
CA ALA A 123 -0.92 33.79 15.52
C ALA A 123 -1.72 34.23 14.26
N ASP A 124 -1.37 35.36 13.66
CA ASP A 124 -2.08 35.88 12.50
C ASP A 124 -1.83 35.04 11.25
N ILE A 125 -0.59 34.61 11.01
CA ILE A 125 -0.22 33.70 9.92
C ILE A 125 -0.91 32.34 10.10
N TYR A 126 -0.87 31.79 11.32
CA TYR A 126 -1.52 30.52 11.63
C TYR A 126 -3.04 30.58 11.37
N GLN A 127 -3.72 31.63 11.85
CA GLN A 127 -5.14 31.82 11.61
C GLN A 127 -5.49 32.04 10.14
N SER A 128 -4.65 32.78 9.40
CA SER A 128 -4.83 33.02 7.96
C SER A 128 -4.68 31.71 7.17
N LEU A 129 -3.69 30.88 7.50
CA LEU A 129 -3.51 29.55 6.91
C LEU A 129 -4.73 28.67 7.17
N HIS A 130 -5.25 28.65 8.42
CA HIS A 130 -6.44 27.87 8.77
C HIS A 130 -7.71 28.33 8.04
N LYS A 131 -7.86 29.62 7.73
CA LYS A 131 -8.96 30.07 6.86
C LYS A 131 -8.85 29.47 5.45
N THR A 132 -7.63 29.30 4.93
CA THR A 132 -7.43 28.60 3.66
C THR A 132 -7.79 27.12 3.76
N ILE A 133 -7.31 26.43 4.81
CA ILE A 133 -7.53 24.98 5.03
C ILE A 133 -9.00 24.64 5.28
N ASP A 134 -9.68 25.41 6.14
CA ASP A 134 -11.02 25.07 6.62
C ASP A 134 -12.14 25.69 5.79
N GLN A 135 -11.88 26.81 5.10
CA GLN A 135 -12.89 27.62 4.41
C GLN A 135 -12.59 27.82 2.93
N GLY A 136 -11.45 27.30 2.41
CA GLY A 136 -11.04 27.50 1.02
C GLY A 136 -10.68 28.96 0.66
N ALA A 137 -10.34 29.79 1.68
CA ALA A 137 -9.93 31.18 1.43
C ALA A 137 -8.63 31.23 0.61
N LYS A 138 -8.50 32.25 -0.26
CA LYS A 138 -7.29 32.44 -1.06
C LYS A 138 -6.07 32.62 -0.15
N LEU A 139 -5.01 31.84 -0.42
CA LEU A 139 -3.75 31.96 0.28
C LEU A 139 -3.03 33.27 -0.07
N ASP A 140 -2.63 34.03 0.92
CA ASP A 140 -1.85 35.25 0.76
C ASP A 140 -0.36 34.92 0.55
N ALA A 141 0.32 35.67 -0.34
CA ALA A 141 1.74 35.43 -0.64
C ALA A 141 2.67 35.65 0.57
N GLY A 142 2.33 36.60 1.47
CA GLY A 142 3.08 36.80 2.72
C GLY A 142 2.92 35.65 3.69
N VAL A 143 1.70 35.10 3.78
CA VAL A 143 1.43 33.88 4.55
C VAL A 143 2.24 32.70 4.01
N ALA A 144 2.25 32.50 2.67
CA ALA A 144 3.01 31.44 2.05
C ALA A 144 4.52 31.55 2.31
N ASN A 145 5.09 32.76 2.24
CA ASN A 145 6.51 32.97 2.56
C ASN A 145 6.83 32.63 4.03
N ALA A 146 5.98 33.04 4.96
CA ALA A 146 6.18 32.73 6.39
C ALA A 146 6.08 31.24 6.68
N VAL A 147 5.13 30.53 6.03
CA VAL A 147 4.98 29.06 6.15
C VAL A 147 6.18 28.35 5.55
N ALA A 148 6.63 28.78 4.34
CA ALA A 148 7.80 28.20 3.68
C ALA A 148 9.06 28.31 4.53
N ALA A 149 9.33 29.50 5.09
CA ALA A 149 10.48 29.72 5.98
C ALA A 149 10.42 28.84 7.23
N ALA A 150 9.27 28.78 7.91
CA ALA A 150 9.08 27.95 9.09
C ALA A 150 9.24 26.45 8.79
N MET A 151 8.69 26.00 7.66
CA MET A 151 8.77 24.61 7.18
C MET A 151 10.20 24.22 6.83
N LYS A 152 10.94 25.07 6.12
CA LYS A 152 12.37 24.88 5.81
C LYS A 152 13.20 24.82 7.10
N ASP A 153 13.05 25.78 8.02
CA ASP A 153 13.84 25.82 9.26
C ASP A 153 13.58 24.55 10.08
N TRP A 154 12.34 24.13 10.20
CA TRP A 154 11.97 22.87 10.85
C TRP A 154 12.59 21.66 10.14
N ALA A 155 12.55 21.61 8.82
CA ALA A 155 13.09 20.50 8.06
C ALA A 155 14.63 20.40 8.20
N VAL A 156 15.33 21.52 8.14
CA VAL A 156 16.79 21.59 8.31
C VAL A 156 17.21 21.16 9.73
N GLU A 157 16.48 21.57 10.77
CA GLU A 157 16.68 21.12 12.15
C GLU A 157 16.54 19.60 12.29
N HIS A 158 15.69 18.97 11.48
CA HIS A 158 15.52 17.51 11.41
C HIS A 158 16.46 16.82 10.43
N GLY A 159 17.45 17.57 9.86
CA GLY A 159 18.50 17.04 9.00
C GLY A 159 18.13 16.92 7.52
N ALA A 160 17.04 17.53 7.09
CA ALA A 160 16.71 17.61 5.67
C ALA A 160 17.69 18.56 4.93
N THR A 161 18.02 18.18 3.70
CA THR A 161 18.91 18.96 2.81
C THR A 161 18.22 19.33 1.50
N HIS A 162 17.13 18.65 1.21
CA HIS A 162 16.34 18.80 0.00
C HIS A 162 14.86 18.92 0.33
N TYR A 163 14.10 19.40 -0.63
CA TYR A 163 12.64 19.35 -0.64
C TYR A 163 12.15 18.73 -1.96
N THR A 164 10.92 18.26 -1.96
CA THR A 164 10.23 17.76 -3.15
C THR A 164 8.75 18.08 -3.10
N HIS A 165 8.17 18.40 -4.24
CA HIS A 165 6.73 18.35 -4.44
C HIS A 165 6.32 16.90 -4.65
N TRP A 166 5.72 16.32 -3.61
CA TRP A 166 5.30 14.93 -3.54
C TRP A 166 3.86 14.81 -3.99
N PHE A 167 3.57 13.98 -5.00
CA PHE A 167 2.22 13.79 -5.51
C PHE A 167 1.94 12.35 -5.92
N GLN A 168 0.64 12.04 -6.15
CA GLN A 168 0.15 10.73 -6.56
C GLN A 168 -0.10 10.72 -8.06
N PRO A 169 0.79 10.13 -8.88
CA PRO A 169 0.64 10.07 -10.33
C PRO A 169 -0.51 9.13 -10.73
N LEU A 170 -0.91 9.16 -12.01
CA LEU A 170 -1.90 8.22 -12.54
C LEU A 170 -1.39 6.78 -12.52
N THR A 171 -0.07 6.60 -12.66
CA THR A 171 0.62 5.31 -12.60
C THR A 171 1.69 5.31 -11.51
N GLY A 172 1.95 4.16 -10.91
CA GLY A 172 2.91 4.04 -9.80
C GLY A 172 2.35 4.49 -8.45
N ILE A 173 3.21 4.54 -7.42
CA ILE A 173 2.83 4.84 -6.04
C ILE A 173 2.89 6.35 -5.81
N THR A 174 4.08 6.93 -5.93
CA THR A 174 4.33 8.37 -5.73
C THR A 174 5.32 8.90 -6.77
N ALA A 175 5.34 10.21 -6.98
CA ALA A 175 6.29 10.91 -7.83
C ALA A 175 6.98 12.04 -7.07
N GLU A 176 8.28 12.20 -7.31
CA GLU A 176 9.16 13.12 -6.60
C GLU A 176 10.23 13.69 -7.55
N LYS A 177 10.59 14.96 -7.34
CA LYS A 177 11.76 15.59 -7.93
C LYS A 177 12.46 16.39 -6.85
N HIS A 178 13.62 15.94 -6.41
CA HIS A 178 14.33 16.52 -5.26
C HIS A 178 15.15 17.74 -5.68
N ASP A 179 14.84 18.90 -5.09
CA ASP A 179 15.61 20.12 -5.21
C ASP A 179 16.30 20.41 -3.86
N SER A 180 17.56 20.88 -3.89
CA SER A 180 18.24 21.25 -2.65
C SER A 180 17.81 22.65 -2.19
N PHE A 181 17.88 22.89 -0.86
CA PHE A 181 17.65 24.23 -0.30
C PHE A 181 18.80 25.21 -0.59
N ILE A 182 19.84 24.81 -1.33
CA ILE A 182 21.03 25.61 -1.55
C ILE A 182 20.77 26.70 -2.58
N SER A 183 21.05 27.96 -2.19
CA SER A 183 21.11 29.10 -3.08
C SER A 183 22.47 29.80 -2.95
N PRO A 184 23.01 30.42 -4.04
CA PRO A 184 24.27 31.14 -3.97
C PRO A 184 24.13 32.41 -3.11
N ALA A 185 25.11 32.64 -2.22
CA ALA A 185 25.20 33.89 -1.48
C ALA A 185 26.02 34.93 -2.25
N PRO A 186 25.80 36.24 -2.04
CA PRO A 186 26.56 37.31 -2.72
C PRO A 186 28.05 37.32 -2.47
N ASP A 187 28.51 36.74 -1.36
CA ASP A 187 29.91 36.61 -0.95
C ASP A 187 30.65 35.39 -1.53
N GLY A 188 29.97 34.63 -2.40
CA GLY A 188 30.49 33.39 -3.00
C GLY A 188 30.28 32.15 -2.15
N GLY A 189 29.62 32.27 -0.97
CA GLY A 189 29.14 31.16 -0.16
C GLY A 189 27.79 30.60 -0.62
N ILE A 190 27.11 29.91 0.30
CA ILE A 190 25.75 29.38 0.10
C ILE A 190 24.83 29.82 1.24
N ILE A 191 23.55 29.95 0.94
CA ILE A 191 22.47 30.06 1.91
C ILE A 191 21.51 28.88 1.75
N MET A 192 20.78 28.54 2.80
CA MET A 192 19.66 27.62 2.74
C MET A 192 18.37 28.43 2.62
N ASP A 193 17.74 28.38 1.45
CA ASP A 193 16.56 29.21 1.14
C ASP A 193 15.41 28.34 0.65
N PHE A 194 14.19 28.77 0.90
CA PHE A 194 12.94 28.18 0.39
C PHE A 194 11.82 29.23 0.48
N SER A 195 11.37 29.67 -0.66
CA SER A 195 10.38 30.74 -0.76
C SER A 195 8.94 30.24 -0.79
N GLY A 196 7.98 31.10 -0.47
CA GLY A 196 6.56 30.82 -0.63
C GLY A 196 6.16 30.53 -2.08
N LYS A 197 6.90 31.08 -3.07
CA LYS A 197 6.69 30.75 -4.49
C LYS A 197 7.04 29.29 -4.76
N GLU A 198 8.16 28.81 -4.23
CA GLU A 198 8.60 27.40 -4.34
C GLU A 198 7.70 26.46 -3.55
N LEU A 199 7.14 26.90 -2.40
CA LEU A 199 6.13 26.12 -1.68
C LEU A 199 4.84 25.95 -2.47
N ILE A 200 4.29 27.06 -3.00
CA ILE A 200 2.97 27.06 -3.66
C ILE A 200 3.01 26.29 -4.97
N LYS A 201 4.09 26.43 -5.75
CA LYS A 201 4.13 26.00 -7.15
C LYS A 201 5.51 25.46 -7.53
N GLY A 202 5.51 24.28 -8.15
CA GLY A 202 6.64 23.74 -8.89
C GLY A 202 6.35 23.68 -10.39
N GLU A 203 7.41 23.58 -11.20
CA GLU A 203 7.33 23.47 -12.66
C GLU A 203 8.14 22.24 -13.14
N PRO A 204 7.69 21.00 -12.80
CA PRO A 204 8.38 19.79 -13.26
C PRO A 204 8.20 19.58 -14.76
N ASP A 205 9.09 18.77 -15.34
CA ASP A 205 8.92 18.25 -16.69
C ASP A 205 7.82 17.19 -16.70
N ALA A 206 6.74 17.45 -17.42
CA ALA A 206 5.60 16.55 -17.58
C ALA A 206 5.71 15.65 -18.82
N SER A 207 6.77 15.77 -19.64
CA SER A 207 6.86 15.05 -20.91
C SER A 207 6.88 13.53 -20.77
N SER A 208 7.36 13.02 -19.65
CA SER A 208 7.44 11.58 -19.36
C SER A 208 6.22 11.02 -18.60
N PHE A 209 5.27 11.87 -18.17
CA PHE A 209 4.07 11.40 -17.47
C PHE A 209 2.97 10.99 -18.45
N PRO A 210 2.22 9.90 -18.19
CA PRO A 210 1.06 9.53 -18.97
C PRO A 210 0.05 10.67 -19.02
N SER A 211 -0.38 11.06 -20.22
CA SER A 211 -1.31 12.18 -20.40
C SER A 211 -2.60 11.81 -21.15
N GLY A 212 -2.66 10.62 -21.78
CA GLY A 212 -3.84 10.18 -22.53
C GLY A 212 -4.39 11.25 -23.47
N GLY A 213 -3.51 11.90 -24.24
CA GLY A 213 -3.91 12.96 -25.19
C GLY A 213 -4.16 14.35 -24.58
N LEU A 214 -4.11 14.54 -23.26
CA LEU A 214 -4.29 15.86 -22.61
C LEU A 214 -3.16 16.85 -22.89
N ARG A 215 -2.05 16.39 -23.40
CA ARG A 215 -0.83 17.16 -23.63
C ARG A 215 -0.37 17.00 -25.06
N ALA A 216 -0.04 18.09 -25.72
CA ALA A 216 0.62 18.03 -27.02
C ALA A 216 2.05 17.50 -26.86
N THR A 217 2.55 16.78 -27.87
CA THR A 217 3.88 16.13 -27.82
C THR A 217 5.03 17.09 -27.52
N PHE A 218 4.92 18.34 -27.93
CA PHE A 218 5.94 19.37 -27.71
C PHE A 218 5.83 20.08 -26.35
N GLU A 219 4.77 19.85 -25.59
CA GLU A 219 4.59 20.43 -24.24
C GLU A 219 5.36 19.63 -23.22
N ALA A 220 6.35 20.22 -22.57
CA ALA A 220 7.15 19.60 -21.53
C ALA A 220 6.79 20.07 -20.12
N ARG A 221 6.25 21.28 -19.98
CA ARG A 221 5.99 21.88 -18.67
C ARG A 221 4.71 21.35 -18.03
N GLY A 222 4.80 20.92 -16.76
CA GLY A 222 3.67 20.71 -15.87
C GLY A 222 3.73 21.67 -14.68
N TYR A 223 2.71 21.61 -13.84
CA TYR A 223 2.62 22.41 -12.62
C TYR A 223 2.26 21.52 -11.43
N THR A 224 2.99 21.66 -10.32
CA THR A 224 2.55 21.18 -9.03
C THR A 224 1.97 22.33 -8.22
N ALA A 225 0.94 22.04 -7.42
CA ALA A 225 0.31 23.04 -6.53
C ALA A 225 0.24 22.45 -5.12
N TRP A 226 0.74 23.18 -4.13
CA TRP A 226 0.70 22.78 -2.73
C TRP A 226 -0.73 22.52 -2.25
N ASP A 227 -0.92 21.39 -1.57
CA ASP A 227 -2.15 21.07 -0.86
C ASP A 227 -1.97 21.38 0.65
N PRO A 228 -2.49 22.50 1.16
CA PRO A 228 -2.37 22.86 2.57
C PRO A 228 -3.23 21.98 3.50
N THR A 229 -4.13 21.16 2.96
CA THR A 229 -5.00 20.26 3.73
C THR A 229 -4.31 18.94 4.08
N SER A 230 -3.09 18.70 3.58
CA SER A 230 -2.25 17.56 3.90
C SER A 230 -0.90 18.04 4.42
N TYR A 231 -0.39 17.36 5.46
CA TYR A 231 0.82 17.80 6.14
C TYR A 231 2.09 17.43 5.36
N ALA A 232 3.04 18.38 5.29
CA ALA A 232 4.39 18.08 4.82
C ALA A 232 5.13 17.20 5.84
N PHE A 233 6.03 16.36 5.36
CA PHE A 233 6.74 15.39 6.18
C PHE A 233 8.19 15.22 5.72
N ILE A 234 9.04 14.65 6.57
CA ILE A 234 10.43 14.36 6.24
C ILE A 234 10.61 12.87 6.00
N LYS A 235 11.12 12.53 4.82
CA LYS A 235 11.48 11.18 4.40
C LYS A 235 12.89 11.20 3.76
N ASP A 236 13.76 10.29 4.16
CA ASP A 236 15.12 10.16 3.59
C ASP A 236 15.91 11.50 3.52
N ARG A 237 15.81 12.33 4.55
CA ARG A 237 16.41 13.69 4.63
C ARG A 237 15.88 14.69 3.60
N THR A 238 14.68 14.45 3.07
CA THR A 238 13.97 15.32 2.13
C THR A 238 12.66 15.77 2.74
N LEU A 239 12.37 17.06 2.67
CA LEU A 239 11.06 17.62 2.98
C LEU A 239 10.11 17.29 1.83
N CYS A 240 9.14 16.42 2.07
CA CYS A 240 8.09 16.06 1.11
C CYS A 240 6.86 16.93 1.33
N ILE A 241 6.46 17.65 0.30
CA ILE A 241 5.34 18.59 0.33
C ILE A 241 4.20 18.01 -0.51
N PRO A 242 3.06 17.62 0.09
CA PRO A 242 1.93 17.08 -0.66
C PRO A 242 1.39 18.11 -1.65
N THR A 243 1.28 17.70 -2.93
CA THR A 243 0.85 18.57 -4.02
C THR A 243 -0.12 17.87 -4.96
N ALA A 244 -0.88 18.66 -5.68
CA ALA A 244 -1.60 18.28 -6.88
C ALA A 244 -0.70 18.50 -8.12
N PHE A 245 -0.97 17.80 -9.22
CA PHE A 245 -0.19 17.88 -10.45
C PHE A 245 -1.08 18.13 -11.67
N TYR A 246 -0.70 19.12 -12.47
CA TYR A 246 -1.47 19.59 -13.62
C TYR A 246 -0.63 19.63 -14.90
N SER A 247 -1.30 19.45 -16.05
CA SER A 247 -0.74 19.74 -17.37
C SER A 247 -0.49 21.24 -17.55
N TYR A 248 0.20 21.61 -18.63
CA TYR A 248 0.35 23.02 -19.03
C TYR A 248 -1.01 23.70 -19.29
N GLY A 249 -1.99 22.95 -19.79
CA GLY A 249 -3.37 23.39 -20.02
C GLY A 249 -4.22 23.54 -18.76
N GLY A 250 -3.79 22.97 -17.63
CA GLY A 250 -4.47 23.02 -16.35
C GLY A 250 -5.35 21.81 -16.04
N GLU A 251 -5.30 20.75 -16.84
CA GLU A 251 -5.97 19.48 -16.55
C GLU A 251 -5.22 18.67 -15.47
N ALA A 252 -5.95 18.01 -14.59
CA ALA A 252 -5.39 17.20 -13.52
C ALA A 252 -4.74 15.91 -14.07
N LEU A 253 -3.43 15.75 -13.84
CA LEU A 253 -2.64 14.57 -14.20
C LEU A 253 -2.33 13.67 -12.98
N ASP A 254 -3.03 13.89 -11.88
CA ASP A 254 -2.86 13.17 -10.62
C ASP A 254 -4.16 12.53 -10.14
N LYS A 255 -4.09 11.84 -8.99
CA LYS A 255 -5.26 11.25 -8.31
C LYS A 255 -5.79 12.16 -7.19
N LYS A 256 -4.97 13.06 -6.64
CA LYS A 256 -5.34 13.93 -5.50
C LYS A 256 -6.37 15.00 -5.89
N THR A 257 -6.20 15.66 -7.04
CA THR A 257 -7.12 16.70 -7.49
C THR A 257 -8.56 16.21 -7.61
N PRO A 258 -8.86 15.11 -8.34
CA PRO A 258 -10.23 14.60 -8.39
C PRO A 258 -10.74 14.14 -7.02
N LEU A 259 -9.86 13.62 -6.14
CA LEU A 259 -10.23 13.23 -4.78
C LEU A 259 -10.74 14.44 -3.98
N LEU A 260 -9.97 15.53 -3.96
CA LEU A 260 -10.37 16.78 -3.28
C LEU A 260 -11.67 17.34 -3.87
N ARG A 261 -11.82 17.36 -5.21
CA ARG A 261 -13.05 17.81 -5.90
C ARG A 261 -14.26 16.95 -5.50
N SER A 262 -14.09 15.63 -5.36
CA SER A 262 -15.18 14.71 -4.96
C SER A 262 -15.59 14.90 -3.49
N MET A 263 -14.62 15.13 -2.60
CA MET A 263 -14.88 15.44 -1.19
C MET A 263 -15.63 16.78 -1.05
N GLU A 264 -15.25 17.80 -1.82
CA GLU A 264 -15.95 19.08 -1.84
C GLU A 264 -17.38 18.97 -2.40
N ALA A 265 -17.57 18.16 -3.46
CA ALA A 265 -18.90 17.90 -4.01
C ALA A 265 -19.81 17.24 -2.98
N LEU A 266 -19.32 16.22 -2.27
CA LEU A 266 -20.07 15.54 -1.22
C LEU A 266 -20.38 16.49 -0.06
N ASN A 267 -19.38 17.24 0.42
CA ASN A 267 -19.57 18.24 1.48
C ASN A 267 -20.70 19.22 1.12
N ARG A 268 -20.68 19.76 -0.10
CA ARG A 268 -21.70 20.73 -0.55
C ARG A 268 -23.11 20.16 -0.48
N GLN A 269 -23.31 18.93 -0.91
CA GLN A 269 -24.65 18.33 -0.93
C GLN A 269 -25.10 17.83 0.45
N ALA A 270 -24.17 17.26 1.24
CA ALA A 270 -24.46 16.86 2.61
C ALA A 270 -24.84 18.05 3.50
N MET A 271 -24.20 19.20 3.30
CA MET A 271 -24.53 20.43 4.03
C MET A 271 -25.94 20.97 3.70
N ARG A 272 -26.43 20.79 2.45
CA ARG A 272 -27.82 21.11 2.09
C ARG A 272 -28.79 20.26 2.89
N ILE A 273 -28.55 18.93 2.94
CA ILE A 273 -29.38 17.99 3.71
C ILE A 273 -29.35 18.31 5.20
N LEU A 274 -28.18 18.53 5.78
CA LEU A 274 -28.07 18.82 7.23
C LEU A 274 -28.82 20.09 7.65
N LYS A 275 -28.83 21.10 6.80
CA LYS A 275 -29.62 22.32 7.05
C LYS A 275 -31.14 22.02 7.12
N LEU A 276 -31.65 21.08 6.30
CA LEU A 276 -33.06 20.67 6.36
C LEU A 276 -33.41 19.97 7.67
N PHE A 277 -32.45 19.29 8.29
CA PHE A 277 -32.58 18.69 9.61
C PHE A 277 -32.27 19.64 10.78
N GLY A 278 -32.04 20.94 10.51
CA GLY A 278 -31.78 21.95 11.56
C GLY A 278 -30.39 21.93 12.17
N ASN A 279 -29.41 21.30 11.51
CA ASN A 279 -28.02 21.29 11.97
C ASN A 279 -27.31 22.62 11.60
N GLU A 280 -27.55 23.69 12.38
CA GLU A 280 -27.00 25.02 12.09
C GLU A 280 -25.54 25.22 12.55
N ASP A 281 -25.08 24.42 13.50
CA ASP A 281 -23.73 24.45 14.07
C ASP A 281 -22.65 23.78 13.20
N VAL A 282 -23.06 22.93 12.25
CA VAL A 282 -22.16 22.23 11.33
C VAL A 282 -21.66 23.18 10.24
N LYS A 283 -20.34 23.25 10.05
CA LYS A 283 -19.69 24.07 9.04
C LYS A 283 -19.24 23.30 7.82
N CYS A 284 -18.87 22.03 8.00
CA CYS A 284 -18.47 21.16 6.91
C CYS A 284 -18.70 19.68 7.25
N VAL A 285 -18.85 18.89 6.18
CA VAL A 285 -18.91 17.44 6.21
C VAL A 285 -17.66 16.88 5.56
N ARG A 286 -17.03 15.89 6.18
CA ARG A 286 -15.82 15.25 5.68
C ARG A 286 -16.04 13.75 5.56
N THR A 287 -15.48 13.17 4.51
CA THR A 287 -15.36 11.71 4.41
C THR A 287 -14.12 11.25 5.15
N SER A 288 -14.20 10.08 5.75
CA SER A 288 -13.09 9.42 6.44
C SER A 288 -12.89 8.01 5.92
N VAL A 289 -11.65 7.55 5.95
CA VAL A 289 -11.27 6.24 5.46
C VAL A 289 -10.20 5.61 6.35
N GLY A 290 -10.32 4.29 6.58
CA GLY A 290 -9.30 3.43 7.17
C GLY A 290 -9.05 2.23 6.25
N PRO A 291 -8.00 2.26 5.39
CA PRO A 291 -7.71 1.15 4.49
C PRO A 291 -6.90 0.07 5.22
N GLU A 292 -7.34 -1.17 5.16
CA GLU A 292 -6.62 -2.35 5.65
C GLU A 292 -5.69 -2.85 4.55
N GLN A 293 -4.37 -2.87 4.76
CA GLN A 293 -3.37 -3.20 3.74
C GLN A 293 -2.87 -4.63 3.91
N GLU A 294 -3.26 -5.51 3.00
CA GLU A 294 -2.70 -6.86 2.90
C GLU A 294 -1.44 -6.88 2.02
N TYR A 295 -0.50 -7.78 2.34
CA TYR A 295 0.77 -7.91 1.62
C TYR A 295 1.44 -9.27 1.88
N PHE A 296 2.37 -9.66 0.99
CA PHE A 296 3.21 -10.85 1.19
C PHE A 296 4.66 -10.45 1.53
N LEU A 297 5.31 -11.27 2.35
CA LEU A 297 6.75 -11.16 2.64
C LEU A 297 7.48 -12.40 2.18
N VAL A 298 8.47 -12.21 1.31
CA VAL A 298 9.33 -13.31 0.82
C VAL A 298 10.81 -13.01 1.08
N PRO A 299 11.67 -14.04 1.26
CA PRO A 299 13.10 -13.83 1.39
C PRO A 299 13.69 -13.15 0.15
N LYS A 300 14.50 -12.11 0.35
CA LYS A 300 15.12 -11.34 -0.73
C LYS A 300 16.00 -12.21 -1.64
N GLU A 301 16.74 -13.13 -1.05
CA GLU A 301 17.61 -14.08 -1.77
C GLU A 301 16.86 -15.04 -2.70
N LEU A 302 15.58 -15.31 -2.44
CA LEU A 302 14.71 -16.11 -3.31
C LEU A 302 14.05 -15.24 -4.38
N TYR A 303 13.60 -14.06 -3.99
CA TYR A 303 13.01 -13.08 -4.93
C TYR A 303 13.97 -12.71 -6.05
N GLU A 304 15.26 -12.45 -5.74
CA GLU A 304 16.28 -12.05 -6.73
C GLU A 304 16.57 -13.12 -7.79
N LYS A 305 16.16 -14.37 -7.55
CA LYS A 305 16.28 -15.48 -8.51
C LYS A 305 15.06 -15.65 -9.42
N ARG A 306 14.00 -14.85 -9.24
CA ARG A 306 12.75 -14.96 -9.98
C ARG A 306 12.47 -13.73 -10.82
N LYS A 307 12.68 -13.85 -12.14
CA LYS A 307 12.45 -12.73 -13.08
C LYS A 307 10.99 -12.25 -13.09
N ASP A 308 10.04 -13.17 -12.98
CA ASP A 308 8.62 -12.84 -12.93
C ASP A 308 8.27 -11.96 -11.72
N LEU A 309 8.75 -12.29 -10.52
CA LEU A 309 8.56 -11.43 -9.34
C LEU A 309 9.21 -10.04 -9.51
N ILE A 310 10.42 -9.99 -10.13
CA ILE A 310 11.16 -8.73 -10.34
C ILE A 310 10.45 -7.82 -11.33
N TYR A 311 9.97 -8.37 -12.47
CA TYR A 311 9.42 -7.57 -13.56
C TYR A 311 7.92 -7.31 -13.43
N THR A 312 7.16 -8.24 -12.80
CA THR A 312 5.70 -8.19 -12.80
C THR A 312 5.09 -8.17 -11.39
N GLY A 313 5.88 -8.41 -10.34
CA GLY A 313 5.40 -8.46 -8.96
C GLY A 313 4.62 -9.75 -8.61
N ARG A 314 4.42 -10.66 -9.57
CA ARG A 314 3.75 -11.96 -9.38
C ARG A 314 4.49 -13.11 -10.03
N THR A 315 4.24 -14.33 -9.57
CA THR A 315 4.74 -15.53 -10.18
C THR A 315 3.93 -15.89 -11.44
N LEU A 316 4.60 -16.04 -12.57
CA LEU A 316 3.99 -16.45 -13.84
C LEU A 316 4.01 -17.97 -14.02
N PHE A 317 4.92 -18.66 -13.31
CA PHE A 317 5.05 -20.11 -13.21
C PHE A 317 5.12 -20.52 -11.74
N GLY A 318 4.74 -21.74 -11.44
CA GLY A 318 4.88 -22.35 -10.12
C GLY A 318 3.83 -23.40 -9.84
N ALA A 319 4.30 -24.64 -9.68
CA ALA A 319 3.47 -25.77 -9.30
C ALA A 319 2.97 -25.63 -7.84
N LYS A 320 1.78 -26.19 -7.57
CA LYS A 320 1.24 -26.22 -6.22
C LYS A 320 2.18 -27.00 -5.30
N PRO A 321 2.59 -26.43 -4.16
CA PRO A 321 3.42 -27.14 -3.18
C PRO A 321 2.60 -28.21 -2.44
N PRO A 322 3.26 -29.18 -1.78
CA PRO A 322 2.59 -30.23 -1.00
C PRO A 322 1.70 -29.68 0.12
N LYS A 323 2.04 -28.51 0.67
CA LYS A 323 1.25 -27.77 1.64
C LYS A 323 1.06 -26.34 1.14
N GLY A 324 -0.19 -25.87 1.13
CA GLY A 324 -0.59 -24.48 0.91
C GLY A 324 -1.23 -23.89 2.16
N GLN A 325 -2.49 -23.47 2.02
CA GLN A 325 -3.30 -22.85 3.10
C GLN A 325 -4.38 -23.79 3.65
N GLU A 326 -4.36 -25.09 3.32
CA GLU A 326 -5.46 -26.04 3.56
C GLU A 326 -5.75 -26.24 5.07
N MET A 327 -4.81 -25.93 5.95
CA MET A 327 -4.95 -26.11 7.39
C MET A 327 -5.40 -24.84 8.12
N ASP A 328 -5.47 -23.70 7.43
CA ASP A 328 -5.75 -22.36 8.00
C ASP A 328 -4.85 -22.02 9.21
N ASP A 329 -3.68 -22.67 9.28
CA ASP A 329 -2.75 -22.60 10.43
C ASP A 329 -1.83 -21.37 10.39
N HIS A 330 -1.86 -20.57 9.34
CA HIS A 330 -1.12 -19.31 9.26
C HIS A 330 -1.89 -18.17 9.92
N TYR A 331 -3.17 -18.02 9.64
CA TYR A 331 -4.02 -16.95 10.19
C TYR A 331 -4.05 -16.95 11.73
N PHE A 332 -4.26 -18.12 12.32
CA PHE A 332 -4.25 -18.32 13.77
C PHE A 332 -2.87 -18.68 14.33
N GLY A 333 -1.84 -18.64 13.51
CA GLY A 333 -0.46 -18.95 13.89
C GLY A 333 0.23 -17.78 14.59
N VAL A 334 1.34 -18.11 15.26
CA VAL A 334 2.22 -17.11 15.86
C VAL A 334 2.97 -16.36 14.77
N VAL A 335 3.05 -15.04 14.89
CA VAL A 335 3.90 -14.21 14.00
C VAL A 335 5.36 -14.62 14.15
N LYS A 336 6.00 -15.02 13.06
CA LYS A 336 7.38 -15.52 13.07
C LYS A 336 8.36 -14.42 13.51
N PRO A 337 9.46 -14.76 14.21
CA PRO A 337 10.36 -13.74 14.79
C PRO A 337 10.90 -12.71 13.80
N ARG A 338 11.23 -13.13 12.58
CA ARG A 338 11.74 -12.23 11.54
C ARG A 338 10.65 -11.26 11.05
N VAL A 339 9.41 -11.75 10.94
CA VAL A 339 8.24 -10.94 10.59
C VAL A 339 7.90 -9.97 11.73
N ALA A 340 7.89 -10.42 12.98
CA ALA A 340 7.65 -9.56 14.14
C ALA A 340 8.69 -8.42 14.25
N ALA A 341 9.96 -8.70 13.93
CA ALA A 341 10.99 -7.66 13.90
C ALA A 341 10.75 -6.64 12.77
N TYR A 342 10.32 -7.10 11.59
CA TYR A 342 9.91 -6.24 10.47
C TYR A 342 8.71 -5.36 10.85
N MET A 343 7.65 -5.95 11.41
CA MET A 343 6.44 -5.24 11.84
C MET A 343 6.75 -4.17 12.89
N ALA A 344 7.61 -4.48 13.86
CA ALA A 344 8.02 -3.52 14.88
C ALA A 344 8.77 -2.31 14.29
N ASP A 345 9.72 -2.53 13.37
CA ASP A 345 10.45 -1.46 12.71
C ASP A 345 9.53 -0.67 11.74
N LEU A 346 8.59 -1.36 11.07
CA LEU A 346 7.58 -0.72 10.21
C LEU A 346 6.70 0.24 11.01
N ASN A 347 6.14 -0.21 12.12
CA ASN A 347 5.33 0.62 13.01
C ASN A 347 6.09 1.86 13.48
N GLU A 348 7.36 1.72 13.89
CA GLU A 348 8.17 2.85 14.34
C GLU A 348 8.33 3.90 13.23
N GLU A 349 8.62 3.49 11.99
CA GLU A 349 8.76 4.42 10.85
C GLU A 349 7.41 5.08 10.50
N LEU A 350 6.31 4.32 10.50
CA LEU A 350 4.96 4.86 10.22
C LEU A 350 4.50 5.84 11.31
N TRP A 351 4.74 5.54 12.59
CA TRP A 351 4.37 6.43 13.69
C TRP A 351 5.17 7.74 13.67
N LYS A 352 6.45 7.73 13.29
CA LYS A 352 7.24 8.96 13.08
C LYS A 352 6.61 9.87 12.01
N LEU A 353 5.99 9.28 10.99
CA LEU A 353 5.27 9.96 9.92
C LEU A 353 3.80 10.28 10.26
N GLY A 354 3.38 10.09 11.52
CA GLY A 354 2.03 10.40 11.98
C GLY A 354 0.95 9.43 11.49
N ILE A 355 1.34 8.30 10.90
CA ILE A 355 0.41 7.28 10.42
C ILE A 355 -0.02 6.41 11.60
N LEU A 356 -1.33 6.31 11.82
CA LEU A 356 -1.93 5.62 12.96
C LEU A 356 -2.01 4.09 12.74
N ALA A 357 -0.89 3.45 12.35
CA ALA A 357 -0.80 2.00 12.25
C ALA A 357 -1.15 1.37 13.61
N LYS A 358 -2.13 0.46 13.64
CA LYS A 358 -2.67 -0.08 14.90
C LYS A 358 -2.70 -1.59 14.97
N THR A 359 -3.17 -2.26 13.92
CA THR A 359 -3.38 -3.70 13.94
C THR A 359 -2.47 -4.37 12.92
N GLU A 360 -1.83 -5.46 13.33
CA GLU A 360 -0.99 -6.31 12.47
C GLU A 360 -1.25 -7.77 12.83
N HIS A 361 -1.39 -8.60 11.82
CA HIS A 361 -1.56 -10.04 12.00
C HIS A 361 -1.16 -10.82 10.74
N ASN A 362 -1.13 -12.16 10.87
CA ASN A 362 -1.01 -13.05 9.74
C ASN A 362 -2.34 -13.14 9.00
N GLU A 363 -2.28 -13.24 7.66
CA GLU A 363 -3.42 -13.56 6.81
C GLU A 363 -3.51 -15.06 6.49
N VAL A 364 -4.54 -15.48 5.73
CA VAL A 364 -4.84 -16.89 5.48
C VAL A 364 -3.74 -17.57 4.67
N ALA A 365 -3.23 -16.91 3.62
CA ALA A 365 -2.17 -17.51 2.81
C ALA A 365 -0.82 -17.53 3.55
N PRO A 366 0.00 -18.58 3.41
CA PRO A 366 1.35 -18.58 3.93
C PRO A 366 2.14 -17.36 3.42
N ALA A 367 2.95 -16.76 4.29
CA ALA A 367 3.71 -15.52 4.05
C ALA A 367 2.87 -14.25 3.82
N GLN A 368 1.55 -14.29 3.99
CA GLN A 368 0.66 -13.15 3.89
C GLN A 368 0.39 -12.51 5.24
N HIS A 369 0.32 -11.19 5.27
CA HIS A 369 0.11 -10.38 6.48
C HIS A 369 -0.78 -9.18 6.16
N GLU A 370 -1.34 -8.56 7.21
CA GLU A 370 -2.14 -7.34 7.11
C GLU A 370 -1.67 -6.28 8.09
N LEU A 371 -1.81 -5.01 7.68
CA LEU A 371 -1.70 -3.84 8.53
C LEU A 371 -2.95 -2.98 8.39
N ALA A 372 -3.62 -2.69 9.50
CA ALA A 372 -4.80 -1.83 9.55
C ALA A 372 -4.53 -0.57 10.37
N PRO A 373 -4.63 0.65 9.77
CA PRO A 373 -4.53 1.92 10.48
C PRO A 373 -5.87 2.34 11.09
N ILE A 374 -5.83 3.24 12.05
CA ILE A 374 -7.02 4.00 12.45
C ILE A 374 -7.39 4.94 11.30
N TYR A 375 -8.68 5.10 11.04
CA TYR A 375 -9.20 5.99 9.99
C TYR A 375 -8.85 7.47 10.25
N THR A 376 -8.73 8.21 9.16
CA THR A 376 -8.61 9.67 9.14
C THR A 376 -9.38 10.25 7.96
N THR A 377 -9.32 11.57 7.74
CA THR A 377 -9.94 12.20 6.56
C THR A 377 -9.42 11.58 5.28
N THR A 378 -10.28 11.41 4.29
CA THR A 378 -9.97 10.63 3.07
C THR A 378 -8.72 11.13 2.34
N ASN A 379 -8.49 12.44 2.28
CA ASN A 379 -7.28 13.01 1.68
C ASN A 379 -6.01 12.56 2.42
N ILE A 380 -5.97 12.73 3.75
CA ILE A 380 -4.81 12.32 4.57
C ILE A 380 -4.65 10.80 4.56
N ALA A 381 -5.75 10.03 4.67
CA ALA A 381 -5.70 8.57 4.60
C ALA A 381 -5.11 8.06 3.29
N THR A 382 -5.40 8.75 2.18
CA THR A 382 -4.87 8.41 0.86
C THR A 382 -3.37 8.67 0.78
N ASP A 383 -2.90 9.81 1.25
CA ASP A 383 -1.46 10.11 1.33
C ASP A 383 -0.75 9.11 2.26
N HIS A 384 -1.33 8.83 3.43
CA HIS A 384 -0.80 7.85 4.38
C HIS A 384 -0.71 6.44 3.79
N ASN A 385 -1.71 5.99 3.01
CA ASN A 385 -1.67 4.67 2.38
C ASN A 385 -0.56 4.59 1.31
N GLN A 386 -0.37 5.61 0.49
CA GLN A 386 0.73 5.67 -0.48
C GLN A 386 2.09 5.60 0.23
N LEU A 387 2.26 6.37 1.31
CA LEU A 387 3.44 6.33 2.16
C LEU A 387 3.65 4.95 2.81
N THR A 388 2.59 4.37 3.34
CA THR A 388 2.64 3.03 3.96
C THR A 388 3.17 1.99 2.99
N MET A 389 2.66 1.96 1.74
CA MET A 389 3.15 1.03 0.71
C MET A 389 4.65 1.19 0.43
N GLU A 390 5.13 2.42 0.33
CA GLU A 390 6.55 2.70 0.11
C GLU A 390 7.41 2.28 1.31
N ILE A 391 7.00 2.62 2.53
CA ILE A 391 7.73 2.30 3.76
C ILE A 391 7.76 0.79 4.01
N MET A 392 6.67 0.06 3.74
CA MET A 392 6.63 -1.40 3.79
C MET A 392 7.75 -2.04 2.97
N GLN A 393 7.93 -1.58 1.72
CA GLN A 393 8.98 -2.10 0.84
C GLN A 393 10.38 -1.73 1.35
N LYS A 394 10.59 -0.49 1.79
CA LYS A 394 11.87 -0.01 2.34
C LYS A 394 12.28 -0.75 3.61
N VAL A 395 11.35 -0.96 4.53
CA VAL A 395 11.62 -1.67 5.79
C VAL A 395 11.86 -3.15 5.53
N ALA A 396 11.09 -3.79 4.63
CA ALA A 396 11.31 -5.19 4.24
C ALA A 396 12.75 -5.41 3.75
N ALA A 397 13.27 -4.51 2.92
CA ALA A 397 14.64 -4.59 2.42
C ALA A 397 15.69 -4.56 3.54
N LYS A 398 15.46 -3.80 4.63
CA LYS A 398 16.35 -3.76 5.83
C LYS A 398 16.39 -5.10 6.56
N HIS A 399 15.31 -5.89 6.47
CA HIS A 399 15.20 -7.22 7.09
C HIS A 399 15.59 -8.38 6.15
N GLY A 400 16.13 -8.06 4.95
CA GLY A 400 16.44 -9.07 3.94
C GLY A 400 15.18 -9.74 3.38
N LEU A 401 14.06 -9.03 3.41
CA LEU A 401 12.76 -9.42 2.87
C LEU A 401 12.38 -8.54 1.69
N VAL A 402 11.42 -8.99 0.90
CA VAL A 402 10.71 -8.19 -0.10
C VAL A 402 9.23 -8.21 0.22
N CYS A 403 8.63 -7.03 0.29
CA CYS A 403 7.19 -6.85 0.45
C CYS A 403 6.54 -6.82 -0.93
N LEU A 404 5.71 -7.81 -1.21
CA LEU A 404 4.93 -7.89 -2.45
C LEU A 404 3.55 -7.27 -2.22
N LEU A 405 3.25 -6.23 -2.97
CA LEU A 405 1.97 -5.51 -2.95
C LEU A 405 1.07 -5.86 -4.14
N HIS A 406 1.41 -6.90 -4.90
CA HIS A 406 0.57 -7.40 -6.00
C HIS A 406 -0.67 -8.10 -5.46
N GLU A 407 -1.79 -8.00 -6.18
CA GLU A 407 -3.09 -8.57 -5.80
C GLU A 407 -3.09 -10.10 -5.76
N LYS A 408 -2.32 -10.74 -6.63
CA LYS A 408 -2.23 -12.21 -6.73
C LYS A 408 -0.79 -12.66 -7.01
N PRO A 409 0.13 -12.54 -6.02
CA PRO A 409 1.53 -12.92 -6.24
C PRO A 409 1.70 -14.41 -6.50
N PHE A 410 0.80 -15.24 -5.93
CA PHE A 410 0.84 -16.68 -6.01
C PHE A 410 -0.53 -17.24 -6.42
N ALA A 411 -0.56 -18.10 -7.43
CA ALA A 411 -1.79 -18.81 -7.80
C ALA A 411 -2.13 -19.88 -6.76
N GLY A 412 -3.43 -20.17 -6.59
CA GLY A 412 -3.91 -21.26 -5.74
C GLY A 412 -3.96 -20.96 -4.23
N VAL A 413 -3.56 -19.76 -3.80
CA VAL A 413 -3.73 -19.25 -2.42
C VAL A 413 -4.45 -17.90 -2.42
N ASN A 414 -4.85 -17.37 -1.26
CA ASN A 414 -5.49 -16.06 -1.16
C ASN A 414 -4.66 -14.98 -1.85
N GLY A 415 -5.32 -14.01 -2.45
CA GLY A 415 -4.72 -12.78 -2.93
C GLY A 415 -4.74 -11.70 -1.87
N SER A 416 -4.09 -10.56 -2.16
CA SER A 416 -4.04 -9.41 -1.27
C SER A 416 -4.86 -8.24 -1.78
N GLY A 417 -5.64 -7.64 -0.90
CA GLY A 417 -6.46 -6.47 -1.18
C GLY A 417 -6.26 -5.33 -0.19
N LYS A 418 -7.22 -4.41 -0.24
CA LYS A 418 -7.44 -3.37 0.77
C LYS A 418 -8.92 -3.29 1.06
N HIS A 419 -9.30 -3.44 2.32
CA HIS A 419 -10.67 -3.14 2.71
C HIS A 419 -10.77 -1.65 3.01
N ASN A 420 -11.51 -0.93 2.18
CA ASN A 420 -11.65 0.52 2.26
C ASN A 420 -12.83 0.87 3.18
N ASN A 421 -12.56 1.03 4.47
CA ASN A 421 -13.56 1.39 5.48
C ASN A 421 -13.91 2.87 5.37
N TRP A 422 -15.01 3.21 4.71
CA TRP A 422 -15.44 4.57 4.39
C TRP A 422 -16.64 5.02 5.23
N SER A 423 -16.62 6.27 5.68
CA SER A 423 -17.71 6.90 6.42
C SER A 423 -17.79 8.40 6.16
N ILE A 424 -18.86 9.04 6.65
CA ILE A 424 -19.13 10.47 6.52
C ILE A 424 -19.36 11.05 7.92
N ALA A 425 -18.70 12.16 8.26
CA ALA A 425 -18.86 12.82 9.54
C ALA A 425 -18.87 14.36 9.40
N THR A 426 -19.54 15.01 10.34
CA THR A 426 -19.51 16.47 10.50
C THR A 426 -18.22 16.92 11.18
N ASP A 427 -17.88 18.20 11.06
CA ASP A 427 -16.78 18.83 11.81
C ASP A 427 -17.04 18.89 13.32
N THR A 428 -18.30 18.70 13.76
CA THR A 428 -18.67 18.57 15.17
C THR A 428 -18.48 17.15 15.71
N GLY A 429 -18.05 16.20 14.88
CA GLY A 429 -17.76 14.81 15.26
C GLY A 429 -18.94 13.83 15.17
N VAL A 430 -20.06 14.24 14.60
CA VAL A 430 -21.22 13.36 14.39
C VAL A 430 -21.01 12.52 13.14
N ASN A 431 -21.00 11.19 13.30
CA ASN A 431 -20.96 10.25 12.17
C ASN A 431 -22.37 10.09 11.59
N LEU A 432 -22.55 10.45 10.31
CA LEU A 432 -23.86 10.46 9.62
C LEU A 432 -24.33 9.04 9.22
N LEU A 433 -23.45 8.05 9.28
CA LEU A 433 -23.76 6.63 9.08
C LEU A 433 -23.88 5.87 10.42
N SER A 434 -23.95 6.57 11.56
CA SER A 434 -24.22 5.92 12.84
C SER A 434 -25.72 5.75 13.04
N PRO A 435 -26.22 4.50 13.17
CA PRO A 435 -27.66 4.23 13.34
C PRO A 435 -28.21 4.74 14.67
N GLY A 436 -27.34 4.93 15.69
CA GLY A 436 -27.78 5.24 17.04
C GLY A 436 -28.38 4.05 17.78
N GLU A 437 -29.10 4.32 18.87
CA GLU A 437 -29.75 3.26 19.68
C GLU A 437 -31.07 2.78 19.08
N THR A 438 -31.77 3.65 18.33
CA THR A 438 -33.03 3.39 17.63
C THR A 438 -32.91 3.71 16.14
N PRO A 439 -32.30 2.82 15.34
CA PRO A 439 -32.07 3.09 13.92
C PRO A 439 -33.33 3.41 13.11
N TYR A 440 -34.46 2.78 13.44
CA TYR A 440 -35.75 3.01 12.78
C TYR A 440 -36.31 4.42 12.96
N GLU A 441 -36.01 5.07 14.09
CA GLU A 441 -36.46 6.43 14.40
C GLU A 441 -35.47 7.51 13.92
N ASN A 442 -34.25 7.09 13.50
CA ASN A 442 -33.20 8.03 13.07
C ASN A 442 -33.35 8.38 11.59
N ALA A 443 -34.27 9.30 11.28
CA ALA A 443 -34.58 9.68 9.89
C ALA A 443 -33.36 10.27 9.15
N GLN A 444 -32.47 11.00 9.82
CA GLN A 444 -31.24 11.53 9.22
C GLN A 444 -30.31 10.37 8.81
N PHE A 445 -30.07 9.41 9.70
CA PHE A 445 -29.28 8.21 9.37
C PHE A 445 -29.90 7.45 8.19
N LEU A 446 -31.23 7.21 8.22
CA LEU A 446 -31.93 6.49 7.15
C LEU A 446 -31.81 7.19 5.80
N LEU A 447 -31.87 8.54 5.79
CA LEU A 447 -31.64 9.30 4.54
C LEU A 447 -30.24 9.09 3.99
N PHE A 448 -29.19 9.21 4.84
CA PHE A 448 -27.81 9.00 4.40
C PHE A 448 -27.56 7.54 3.98
N LEU A 449 -28.11 6.55 4.69
CA LEU A 449 -28.07 5.14 4.31
C LEU A 449 -28.70 4.93 2.92
N CYS A 450 -29.90 5.45 2.70
CA CYS A 450 -30.59 5.37 1.40
C CYS A 450 -29.83 6.08 0.29
N ALA A 451 -29.17 7.20 0.59
CA ALA A 451 -28.33 7.90 -0.38
C ALA A 451 -27.14 7.04 -0.83
N VAL A 452 -26.53 6.29 0.09
CA VAL A 452 -25.45 5.35 -0.24
C VAL A 452 -25.98 4.17 -1.03
N ILE A 453 -27.11 3.57 -0.65
CA ILE A 453 -27.73 2.45 -1.39
C ILE A 453 -28.03 2.86 -2.84
N LYS A 454 -28.68 4.03 -3.00
CA LYS A 454 -28.96 4.58 -4.34
C LYS A 454 -27.69 4.84 -5.14
N ALA A 455 -26.68 5.45 -4.52
CA ALA A 455 -25.41 5.78 -5.17
C ALA A 455 -24.69 4.52 -5.69
N VAL A 456 -24.63 3.47 -4.86
CA VAL A 456 -24.00 2.19 -5.23
C VAL A 456 -24.77 1.48 -6.32
N ASP A 457 -26.12 1.51 -6.30
CA ASP A 457 -26.95 0.89 -7.34
C ASP A 457 -26.83 1.62 -8.69
N ASP A 458 -26.96 2.95 -8.69
CA ASP A 458 -26.91 3.74 -9.92
C ASP A 458 -25.53 3.74 -10.59
N TYR A 459 -24.46 3.67 -9.78
CA TYR A 459 -23.06 3.83 -10.21
C TYR A 459 -22.18 2.63 -9.84
N GLN A 460 -22.75 1.42 -9.76
CA GLN A 460 -22.03 0.17 -9.51
C GLN A 460 -20.88 -0.08 -10.52
N ASP A 461 -21.07 0.34 -11.76
CA ASP A 461 -20.08 0.33 -12.82
C ASP A 461 -18.84 1.20 -12.47
N LEU A 462 -19.03 2.44 -12.00
CA LEU A 462 -17.95 3.31 -11.57
C LEU A 462 -17.18 2.74 -10.38
N LEU A 463 -17.87 2.06 -9.45
CA LEU A 463 -17.21 1.39 -8.34
C LEU A 463 -16.32 0.23 -8.84
N ARG A 464 -16.82 -0.59 -9.79
CA ARG A 464 -16.01 -1.66 -10.40
C ARG A 464 -14.82 -1.09 -11.20
N ILE A 465 -15.04 -0.03 -11.98
CA ILE A 465 -13.99 0.67 -12.74
C ILE A 465 -12.89 1.20 -11.79
N SER A 466 -13.28 1.70 -10.63
CA SER A 466 -12.33 2.30 -9.66
C SER A 466 -11.26 1.35 -9.13
N VAL A 467 -11.48 0.05 -9.27
CA VAL A 467 -10.62 -1.05 -8.79
C VAL A 467 -10.10 -1.94 -9.92
N ALA A 468 -10.33 -1.55 -11.17
CA ALA A 468 -9.97 -2.32 -12.36
C ALA A 468 -8.47 -2.20 -12.66
N THR A 469 -7.77 -3.31 -12.58
CA THR A 469 -6.37 -3.49 -12.99
C THR A 469 -6.13 -4.94 -13.38
N ALA A 470 -5.15 -5.19 -14.24
CA ALA A 470 -4.78 -6.55 -14.63
C ALA A 470 -4.49 -7.45 -13.41
N GLY A 471 -3.78 -6.92 -12.38
CA GLY A 471 -3.51 -7.65 -11.15
C GLY A 471 -4.78 -8.03 -10.38
N ASN A 472 -5.73 -7.10 -10.26
CA ASN A 472 -6.96 -7.32 -9.48
C ASN A 472 -7.95 -8.25 -10.20
N ASP A 473 -7.92 -8.31 -11.52
CA ASP A 473 -8.72 -9.28 -12.30
C ASP A 473 -8.34 -10.73 -11.95
N HIS A 474 -7.09 -10.99 -11.53
CA HIS A 474 -6.65 -12.31 -11.06
C HIS A 474 -7.10 -12.63 -9.62
N ARG A 475 -7.50 -11.63 -8.84
CA ARG A 475 -7.88 -11.77 -7.43
C ARG A 475 -9.39 -11.93 -7.23
N LEU A 476 -10.21 -11.17 -7.94
CA LEU A 476 -11.67 -11.11 -7.72
C LEU A 476 -12.37 -12.46 -7.93
N GLY A 477 -13.38 -12.76 -7.12
CA GLY A 477 -14.29 -13.89 -7.26
C GLY A 477 -13.96 -15.13 -6.44
N ALA A 478 -12.89 -15.13 -5.63
CA ALA A 478 -12.55 -16.27 -4.77
C ALA A 478 -11.64 -15.86 -3.59
N ASN A 479 -11.55 -16.70 -2.56
CA ASN A 479 -10.58 -16.58 -1.49
C ASN A 479 -10.61 -15.18 -0.80
N GLU A 480 -11.76 -14.83 -0.25
CA GLU A 480 -12.05 -13.55 0.43
C GLU A 480 -12.11 -12.31 -0.49
N ALA A 481 -11.76 -12.43 -1.77
CA ALA A 481 -11.98 -11.37 -2.73
C ALA A 481 -13.42 -11.44 -3.29
N PRO A 482 -14.19 -10.34 -3.24
CA PRO A 482 -15.58 -10.36 -3.68
C PRO A 482 -15.69 -10.60 -5.19
N PRO A 483 -16.86 -11.04 -5.69
CA PRO A 483 -17.13 -11.16 -7.13
C PRO A 483 -17.13 -9.78 -7.81
N ALA A 484 -17.07 -9.78 -9.16
CA ALA A 484 -17.12 -8.57 -9.96
C ALA A 484 -18.47 -7.83 -9.90
N VAL A 485 -19.53 -8.53 -9.56
CA VAL A 485 -20.86 -7.95 -9.33
C VAL A 485 -20.88 -7.18 -8.01
N VAL A 486 -21.15 -5.88 -8.06
CA VAL A 486 -21.29 -5.06 -6.86
C VAL A 486 -22.64 -5.29 -6.21
N SER A 487 -22.65 -5.63 -4.91
CA SER A 487 -23.87 -5.74 -4.08
C SER A 487 -23.58 -5.19 -2.67
N ILE A 488 -24.65 -4.84 -1.95
CA ILE A 488 -24.56 -4.29 -0.59
C ILE A 488 -25.02 -5.32 0.42
N PHE A 489 -24.21 -5.56 1.44
CA PHE A 489 -24.61 -6.29 2.65
C PHE A 489 -24.99 -5.29 3.76
N LEU A 490 -26.18 -5.45 4.34
CA LEU A 490 -26.69 -4.60 5.44
C LEU A 490 -26.87 -5.36 6.76
N GLY A 491 -27.01 -6.66 6.72
CA GLY A 491 -27.39 -7.50 7.85
C GLY A 491 -28.89 -7.47 8.17
N ASP A 492 -29.32 -8.40 9.05
CA ASP A 492 -30.74 -8.69 9.28
C ASP A 492 -31.52 -7.51 9.90
N GLU A 493 -30.91 -6.73 10.79
CA GLU A 493 -31.58 -5.63 11.47
C GLU A 493 -31.96 -4.50 10.51
N LEU A 494 -30.97 -4.01 9.73
CA LEU A 494 -31.23 -2.93 8.78
C LEU A 494 -32.13 -3.42 7.64
N GLN A 495 -31.97 -4.66 7.17
CA GLN A 495 -32.88 -5.24 6.19
C GLN A 495 -34.33 -5.23 6.70
N GLY A 496 -34.54 -5.68 7.95
CA GLY A 496 -35.87 -5.68 8.55
C GLY A 496 -36.47 -4.27 8.71
N ILE A 497 -35.66 -3.26 9.01
CA ILE A 497 -36.05 -1.85 9.08
C ILE A 497 -36.49 -1.36 7.67
N LEU A 498 -35.66 -1.62 6.65
CA LEU A 498 -35.98 -1.21 5.27
C LEU A 498 -37.24 -1.89 4.75
N ASP A 499 -37.45 -3.18 5.06
CA ASP A 499 -38.66 -3.92 4.68
C ASP A 499 -39.91 -3.37 5.38
N ALA A 500 -39.79 -2.97 6.63
CA ALA A 500 -40.89 -2.34 7.36
C ALA A 500 -41.28 -0.97 6.77
N ILE A 501 -40.26 -0.14 6.43
CA ILE A 501 -40.51 1.17 5.77
C ILE A 501 -41.10 0.97 4.36
N GLU A 502 -40.58 0.02 3.59
CA GLU A 502 -41.09 -0.28 2.24
C GLU A 502 -42.61 -0.64 2.23
N ASN A 503 -43.01 -1.42 3.23
CA ASN A 503 -44.40 -1.95 3.32
C ASN A 503 -45.31 -1.12 4.24
N ASP A 504 -44.81 0.00 4.76
CA ASP A 504 -45.55 0.85 5.71
C ASP A 504 -46.05 0.08 6.93
N THR A 505 -45.21 -0.78 7.49
CA THR A 505 -45.53 -1.65 8.64
C THR A 505 -44.68 -1.26 9.85
N PRO A 506 -45.23 -1.42 11.09
CA PRO A 506 -44.43 -1.17 12.31
C PRO A 506 -43.21 -2.10 12.37
N TYR A 507 -42.07 -1.55 12.72
CA TYR A 507 -40.86 -2.33 13.01
C TYR A 507 -40.81 -2.74 14.48
N GLU A 508 -40.74 -4.03 14.76
CA GLU A 508 -40.48 -4.54 16.12
C GLU A 508 -38.96 -4.81 16.29
N ALA A 509 -38.27 -3.99 17.06
CA ALA A 509 -36.85 -4.17 17.31
C ALA A 509 -36.55 -5.53 17.96
N ALA A 510 -35.68 -6.32 17.33
CA ALA A 510 -35.22 -7.57 17.90
C ALA A 510 -34.47 -7.29 19.22
N LYS A 511 -34.92 -7.94 20.32
CA LYS A 511 -34.19 -7.83 21.61
C LYS A 511 -32.75 -8.29 21.45
N LYS A 512 -31.79 -7.43 21.74
CA LYS A 512 -30.36 -7.78 21.73
C LYS A 512 -30.13 -9.02 22.61
N LYS A 513 -29.73 -10.13 21.99
CA LYS A 513 -29.49 -11.38 22.71
C LYS A 513 -28.14 -11.28 23.45
N THR A 514 -28.16 -11.46 24.77
CA THR A 514 -26.93 -11.57 25.54
C THR A 514 -26.28 -12.92 25.31
N MET A 515 -25.03 -12.93 24.94
CA MET A 515 -24.26 -14.15 24.71
C MET A 515 -23.91 -14.76 26.07
N LYS A 516 -24.37 -15.99 26.31
CA LYS A 516 -24.04 -16.80 27.51
C LYS A 516 -23.03 -17.84 27.06
N LEU A 517 -21.79 -17.70 27.50
CA LEU A 517 -20.69 -18.59 27.08
C LEU A 517 -20.63 -19.92 27.88
N GLY A 518 -21.55 -20.13 28.85
CA GLY A 518 -21.65 -21.38 29.61
C GLY A 518 -20.57 -21.55 30.69
N VAL A 519 -19.73 -20.53 30.92
CA VAL A 519 -18.67 -20.51 31.94
C VAL A 519 -18.83 -19.22 32.77
N ASP A 520 -18.94 -19.38 34.09
CA ASP A 520 -19.27 -18.25 34.99
C ASP A 520 -18.21 -17.16 35.08
N VAL A 521 -16.93 -17.52 34.87
CA VAL A 521 -15.81 -16.56 34.91
C VAL A 521 -15.68 -15.71 33.65
N LEU A 522 -16.37 -16.07 32.56
CA LEU A 522 -16.35 -15.29 31.31
C LEU A 522 -17.40 -14.18 31.33
N PRO A 523 -17.02 -12.96 30.87
CA PRO A 523 -17.94 -11.83 30.84
C PRO A 523 -19.11 -12.09 29.89
N ARG A 524 -20.29 -11.64 30.31
CA ARG A 524 -21.48 -11.62 29.47
C ARG A 524 -21.48 -10.34 28.64
N PHE A 525 -21.70 -10.44 27.31
CA PHE A 525 -21.81 -9.29 26.42
C PHE A 525 -23.01 -9.44 25.46
N ALA A 526 -23.48 -8.31 24.97
CA ALA A 526 -24.52 -8.30 23.95
C ALA A 526 -23.93 -8.82 22.63
N ARG A 527 -24.66 -9.70 21.94
CA ARG A 527 -24.33 -10.09 20.58
C ARG A 527 -24.60 -8.91 19.65
N ASP A 528 -23.67 -8.65 18.73
CA ASP A 528 -23.92 -7.68 17.65
C ASP A 528 -25.05 -8.17 16.77
N THR A 529 -25.85 -7.24 16.26
CA THR A 529 -27.01 -7.53 15.39
C THR A 529 -26.60 -7.78 13.93
N THR A 530 -25.38 -7.38 13.56
CA THR A 530 -24.81 -7.57 12.23
C THR A 530 -23.55 -8.44 12.31
N ASP A 531 -23.39 -9.37 11.36
CA ASP A 531 -22.16 -10.11 11.14
C ASP A 531 -21.43 -9.51 9.90
N ARG A 532 -20.13 -9.79 9.74
CA ARG A 532 -19.39 -9.42 8.53
C ARG A 532 -19.63 -10.47 7.45
N ASN A 533 -20.08 -10.03 6.30
CA ASN A 533 -20.17 -10.91 5.11
C ASN A 533 -18.87 -10.78 4.31
N ARG A 534 -17.99 -11.75 4.45
CA ARG A 534 -16.67 -11.76 3.76
C ARG A 534 -16.77 -11.86 2.25
N THR A 535 -17.93 -12.25 1.70
CA THR A 535 -18.14 -12.40 0.26
C THR A 535 -18.78 -11.17 -0.37
N SER A 536 -19.26 -10.21 0.43
CA SER A 536 -19.89 -8.99 -0.06
C SER A 536 -18.84 -7.97 -0.53
N PRO A 537 -18.99 -7.39 -1.71
CA PRO A 537 -18.11 -6.33 -2.20
C PRO A 537 -18.27 -5.00 -1.45
N PHE A 538 -19.46 -4.73 -0.88
CA PHE A 538 -19.75 -3.49 -0.16
C PHE A 538 -20.64 -3.81 1.06
N ALA A 539 -20.05 -3.74 2.27
CA ALA A 539 -20.70 -4.18 3.49
C ALA A 539 -20.86 -3.05 4.50
N PHE A 540 -22.06 -2.91 5.11
CA PHE A 540 -22.28 -2.04 6.25
C PHE A 540 -21.77 -2.71 7.53
N THR A 541 -20.88 -2.03 8.25
CA THR A 541 -20.22 -2.56 9.44
C THR A 541 -20.42 -1.65 10.66
N GLY A 542 -21.68 -1.33 10.96
CA GLY A 542 -22.13 -0.62 12.16
C GLY A 542 -22.22 0.90 12.02
N ASN A 543 -21.23 1.60 11.49
CA ASN A 543 -21.23 3.05 11.28
C ASN A 543 -20.40 3.48 10.06
N LYS A 544 -20.11 2.55 9.17
CA LYS A 544 -19.28 2.74 7.98
C LYS A 544 -19.60 1.65 6.97
N PHE A 545 -19.20 1.89 5.73
CA PHE A 545 -19.19 0.88 4.69
C PHE A 545 -17.77 0.41 4.41
N GLU A 546 -17.60 -0.88 4.25
CA GLU A 546 -16.37 -1.54 3.88
C GLU A 546 -16.44 -1.93 2.41
N PHE A 547 -15.68 -1.25 1.55
CA PHE A 547 -15.53 -1.59 0.15
C PHE A 547 -14.32 -2.51 -0.03
N ARG A 548 -14.58 -3.78 -0.36
CA ARG A 548 -13.62 -4.89 -0.28
C ARG A 548 -12.94 -5.25 -1.61
N MET A 549 -13.26 -4.54 -2.69
CA MET A 549 -12.78 -4.90 -4.03
C MET A 549 -11.41 -4.34 -4.38
N LEU A 550 -10.84 -3.41 -3.60
CA LEU A 550 -9.56 -2.78 -3.92
C LEU A 550 -8.42 -3.79 -3.86
N GLY A 551 -7.54 -3.76 -4.86
CA GLY A 551 -6.32 -4.53 -4.88
C GLY A 551 -5.23 -3.96 -3.97
N SER A 552 -4.28 -4.80 -3.55
CA SER A 552 -3.19 -4.42 -2.64
C SER A 552 -2.32 -3.29 -3.19
N SER A 553 -2.05 -3.26 -4.50
CA SER A 553 -1.24 -2.22 -5.15
C SER A 553 -2.02 -0.94 -5.46
N ASN A 554 -3.37 -0.98 -5.41
CA ASN A 554 -4.21 0.13 -5.84
C ASN A 554 -4.08 1.34 -4.91
N SER A 555 -4.12 2.55 -5.47
CA SER A 555 -4.39 3.75 -4.68
C SER A 555 -5.86 3.76 -4.26
N ILE A 556 -6.13 4.03 -2.99
CA ILE A 556 -7.51 4.17 -2.50
C ILE A 556 -8.22 5.42 -3.05
N ALA A 557 -7.48 6.36 -3.68
CA ALA A 557 -8.05 7.58 -4.26
C ALA A 557 -9.16 7.25 -5.25
N CYS A 558 -8.93 6.30 -6.19
CA CYS A 558 -9.88 6.02 -7.26
C CYS A 558 -11.26 5.57 -6.72
N ALA A 559 -11.27 4.62 -5.78
CA ALA A 559 -12.49 4.13 -5.15
C ALA A 559 -13.24 5.26 -4.40
N ASN A 560 -12.50 6.07 -3.65
CA ASN A 560 -13.10 7.15 -2.87
C ASN A 560 -13.59 8.31 -3.75
N ILE A 561 -12.95 8.59 -4.88
CA ILE A 561 -13.42 9.58 -5.87
C ILE A 561 -14.82 9.17 -6.38
N MET A 562 -14.95 7.92 -6.84
CA MET A 562 -16.22 7.45 -7.42
C MET A 562 -17.32 7.35 -6.39
N LEU A 563 -17.00 6.80 -5.20
CA LEU A 563 -17.98 6.68 -4.10
C LEU A 563 -18.46 8.06 -3.62
N ASN A 564 -17.53 8.99 -3.38
CA ASN A 564 -17.90 10.35 -2.95
C ASN A 564 -18.77 11.07 -3.99
N ALA A 565 -18.43 10.96 -5.28
CA ALA A 565 -19.17 11.60 -6.37
C ALA A 565 -20.58 11.01 -6.51
N ALA A 566 -20.72 9.68 -6.47
CA ALA A 566 -21.99 9.00 -6.55
C ALA A 566 -22.92 9.33 -5.37
N VAL A 567 -22.36 9.38 -4.15
CA VAL A 567 -23.13 9.77 -2.96
C VAL A 567 -23.50 11.25 -3.01
N ALA A 568 -22.61 12.12 -3.50
CA ALA A 568 -22.93 13.54 -3.72
C ALA A 568 -24.11 13.73 -4.68
N GLU A 569 -24.17 12.92 -5.75
CA GLU A 569 -25.30 12.97 -6.71
C GLU A 569 -26.61 12.54 -6.06
N SER A 570 -26.61 11.46 -5.29
CA SER A 570 -27.80 11.01 -4.56
C SER A 570 -28.30 12.06 -3.57
N LEU A 571 -27.37 12.66 -2.81
CA LEU A 571 -27.71 13.74 -1.87
C LEU A 571 -28.20 15.01 -2.59
N ARG A 572 -27.66 15.33 -3.77
CA ARG A 572 -28.17 16.44 -4.61
C ARG A 572 -29.63 16.20 -5.01
N ILE A 573 -29.94 15.02 -5.51
CA ILE A 573 -31.29 14.65 -5.92
C ILE A 573 -32.25 14.75 -4.73
N TYR A 574 -31.82 14.32 -3.52
CA TYR A 574 -32.64 14.39 -2.33
C TYR A 574 -32.84 15.84 -1.88
N ALA A 575 -31.77 16.63 -1.84
CA ALA A 575 -31.85 18.04 -1.48
C ALA A 575 -32.80 18.81 -2.42
N ASP A 576 -32.67 18.62 -3.75
CA ASP A 576 -33.52 19.27 -4.75
C ASP A 576 -35.01 18.93 -4.59
N ARG A 577 -35.35 17.77 -4.01
CA ARG A 577 -36.74 17.36 -3.74
C ARG A 577 -37.28 17.83 -2.39
N LEU A 578 -36.42 17.97 -1.40
CA LEU A 578 -36.81 18.31 -0.03
C LEU A 578 -36.74 19.81 0.27
N GLU A 579 -35.90 20.55 -0.44
CA GLU A 579 -35.82 22.01 -0.28
C GLU A 579 -37.12 22.68 -0.71
N GLY A 580 -37.73 23.45 0.23
CA GLY A 580 -38.99 24.14 -0.01
C GLY A 580 -40.24 23.27 0.04
N ALA A 581 -40.15 22.01 0.50
CA ALA A 581 -41.33 21.15 0.72
C ALA A 581 -42.19 21.73 1.85
N GLU A 582 -43.52 21.82 1.62
CA GLU A 582 -44.45 22.30 2.61
C GLU A 582 -44.59 21.37 3.84
N ASP A 583 -44.51 20.02 3.56
CA ASP A 583 -44.46 18.97 4.58
C ASP A 583 -43.15 18.18 4.41
N PHE A 584 -42.13 18.56 5.18
CA PHE A 584 -40.81 17.94 5.12
C PHE A 584 -40.83 16.46 5.57
N GLU A 585 -41.54 16.14 6.67
CA GLU A 585 -41.57 14.78 7.22
C GLU A 585 -42.22 13.79 6.30
N GLU A 586 -43.41 14.14 5.71
CA GLU A 586 -44.11 13.32 4.75
C GLU A 586 -43.26 13.10 3.48
N LYS A 587 -42.68 14.16 2.95
CA LYS A 587 -41.82 14.09 1.74
C LYS A 587 -40.55 13.29 1.96
N LEU A 588 -39.98 13.37 3.14
CA LEU A 588 -38.80 12.59 3.53
C LEU A 588 -39.16 11.09 3.59
N HIS A 589 -40.30 10.77 4.23
CA HIS A 589 -40.75 9.39 4.32
C HIS A 589 -41.05 8.81 2.92
N GLU A 590 -41.82 9.51 2.09
CA GLU A 590 -42.10 9.10 0.67
C GLU A 590 -40.80 8.88 -0.11
N MET A 591 -39.82 9.75 0.07
CA MET A 591 -38.55 9.66 -0.64
C MET A 591 -37.73 8.45 -0.19
N ILE A 592 -37.62 8.20 1.12
CA ILE A 592 -36.94 7.02 1.68
C ILE A 592 -37.63 5.73 1.17
N GLN A 593 -38.94 5.65 1.31
CA GLN A 593 -39.72 4.50 0.87
C GLN A 593 -39.54 4.23 -0.66
N LYS A 594 -39.62 5.30 -1.46
CA LYS A 594 -39.38 5.21 -2.90
C LYS A 594 -37.96 4.73 -3.22
N THR A 595 -36.97 5.26 -2.53
CA THR A 595 -35.54 4.86 -2.75
C THR A 595 -35.37 3.37 -2.44
N ILE A 596 -35.94 2.89 -1.35
CA ILE A 596 -35.87 1.46 -1.00
C ILE A 596 -36.49 0.62 -2.11
N LYS A 597 -37.71 0.95 -2.55
CA LYS A 597 -38.38 0.24 -3.64
C LYS A 597 -37.61 0.17 -4.94
N ASP A 598 -37.03 1.32 -5.33
CA ASP A 598 -36.32 1.44 -6.62
C ASP A 598 -34.93 0.77 -6.60
N HIS A 599 -34.24 0.73 -5.43
CA HIS A 599 -32.82 0.37 -5.32
C HIS A 599 -32.53 -0.89 -4.48
N LYS A 600 -33.55 -1.55 -3.88
CA LYS A 600 -33.34 -2.77 -3.09
C LYS A 600 -32.71 -3.93 -3.89
N ARG A 601 -32.72 -3.86 -5.20
CA ARG A 601 -32.13 -4.88 -6.08
C ARG A 601 -30.63 -5.08 -5.84
N ILE A 602 -29.92 -4.05 -5.32
CA ILE A 602 -28.48 -4.09 -5.03
C ILE A 602 -28.18 -4.78 -3.68
N ILE A 603 -29.18 -4.91 -2.79
CA ILE A 603 -29.00 -5.45 -1.45
C ILE A 603 -29.00 -6.98 -1.51
N PHE A 604 -27.94 -7.59 -0.96
CA PHE A 604 -27.80 -9.03 -0.86
C PHE A 604 -27.06 -9.44 0.42
N ASN A 605 -27.74 -10.20 1.27
CA ASN A 605 -27.20 -10.65 2.56
C ASN A 605 -26.71 -12.12 2.54
N GLY A 606 -26.67 -12.76 1.37
CA GLY A 606 -26.26 -14.15 1.17
C GLY A 606 -24.79 -14.34 0.80
N ASN A 607 -24.45 -15.54 0.32
CA ASN A 607 -23.13 -15.90 -0.14
C ASN A 607 -22.85 -15.34 -1.56
N GLY A 608 -22.00 -14.34 -1.68
CA GLY A 608 -21.64 -13.68 -2.95
C GLY A 608 -20.89 -14.58 -3.94
N TYR A 609 -20.31 -15.71 -3.50
CA TYR A 609 -19.64 -16.67 -4.39
C TYR A 609 -20.57 -17.69 -5.03
N ASP A 610 -21.85 -17.72 -4.65
CA ASP A 610 -22.80 -18.66 -5.24
C ASP A 610 -23.07 -18.29 -6.71
N GLU A 611 -22.85 -19.23 -7.64
CA GLU A 611 -23.17 -19.03 -9.04
C GLU A 611 -24.64 -18.73 -9.27
N ALA A 612 -25.54 -19.24 -8.42
CA ALA A 612 -26.97 -18.92 -8.47
C ALA A 612 -27.18 -17.44 -8.17
N TRP A 613 -26.42 -16.85 -7.21
CA TRP A 613 -26.46 -15.43 -6.96
C TRP A 613 -25.98 -14.61 -8.16
N ILE A 614 -24.83 -14.98 -8.76
CA ILE A 614 -24.31 -14.25 -9.92
C ILE A 614 -25.33 -14.22 -11.06
N ARG A 615 -26.00 -15.35 -11.33
CA ARG A 615 -27.06 -15.40 -12.32
C ARG A 615 -28.28 -14.56 -11.93
N GLU A 616 -28.75 -14.65 -10.68
CA GLU A 616 -29.85 -13.83 -10.18
C GLU A 616 -29.54 -12.34 -10.30
N ALA A 617 -28.32 -11.94 -9.88
CA ALA A 617 -27.86 -10.56 -9.89
C ALA A 617 -27.88 -9.97 -11.32
N THR A 618 -27.41 -10.73 -12.31
CA THR A 618 -27.26 -10.25 -13.69
C THR A 618 -28.55 -10.41 -14.49
N GLU A 619 -29.19 -11.58 -14.47
CA GLU A 619 -30.33 -11.91 -15.35
C GLU A 619 -31.68 -11.44 -14.78
N VAL A 620 -31.83 -11.41 -13.45
CA VAL A 620 -33.10 -11.06 -12.80
C VAL A 620 -33.08 -9.64 -12.27
N ARG A 621 -32.01 -9.27 -11.54
CA ARG A 621 -31.89 -7.94 -10.91
C ARG A 621 -31.29 -6.89 -11.84
N GLY A 622 -30.66 -7.27 -12.96
CA GLY A 622 -30.04 -6.36 -13.93
C GLY A 622 -28.84 -5.61 -13.38
N LEU A 623 -28.08 -6.23 -12.48
CA LEU A 623 -26.82 -5.68 -11.97
C LEU A 623 -25.68 -5.90 -12.97
N CYS A 624 -24.70 -4.98 -12.99
CA CYS A 624 -23.54 -5.08 -13.87
C CYS A 624 -22.61 -6.20 -13.43
N ASN A 625 -22.11 -6.98 -14.39
CA ASN A 625 -21.05 -7.95 -14.16
C ASN A 625 -19.93 -7.70 -15.18
N TYR A 626 -18.84 -7.07 -14.71
CA TYR A 626 -17.65 -6.79 -15.52
C TYR A 626 -16.46 -7.55 -14.96
N PRO A 627 -16.23 -8.82 -15.38
CA PRO A 627 -15.20 -9.67 -14.77
C PRO A 627 -13.78 -9.16 -15.00
N THR A 628 -13.51 -8.51 -16.14
CA THR A 628 -12.17 -8.04 -16.49
C THR A 628 -12.07 -6.51 -16.63
N THR A 629 -10.88 -6.01 -16.58
CA THR A 629 -10.57 -4.58 -16.76
C THR A 629 -11.05 -4.05 -18.12
N PRO A 630 -10.80 -4.72 -19.27
CA PRO A 630 -11.36 -4.30 -20.56
C PRO A 630 -12.88 -4.24 -20.60
N ASP A 631 -13.57 -5.13 -19.86
CA ASP A 631 -15.04 -5.14 -19.83
C ASP A 631 -15.62 -3.88 -19.15
N CYS A 632 -14.92 -3.30 -18.16
CA CYS A 632 -15.50 -2.23 -17.37
C CYS A 632 -14.98 -0.83 -17.73
N ILE A 633 -13.70 -0.65 -18.07
CA ILE A 633 -13.09 0.68 -18.26
C ILE A 633 -13.81 1.55 -19.30
N PRO A 634 -14.26 1.04 -20.48
CA PRO A 634 -14.96 1.86 -21.47
C PRO A 634 -16.24 2.51 -20.94
N HIS A 635 -16.94 1.86 -19.97
CA HIS A 635 -18.14 2.40 -19.33
C HIS A 635 -17.89 3.66 -18.48
N SER A 636 -16.63 4.04 -18.23
CA SER A 636 -16.32 5.34 -17.62
C SER A 636 -16.79 6.53 -18.47
N LEU A 637 -17.01 6.31 -19.78
CA LEU A 637 -17.47 7.29 -20.74
C LEU A 637 -18.96 7.18 -21.08
N ASP A 638 -19.71 6.31 -20.39
CA ASP A 638 -21.17 6.25 -20.51
C ASP A 638 -21.79 7.59 -20.11
N GLU A 639 -22.82 8.00 -20.84
CA GLU A 639 -23.43 9.33 -20.72
C GLU A 639 -23.83 9.66 -19.26
N LYS A 640 -24.44 8.73 -18.53
CA LYS A 640 -24.81 8.91 -17.11
C LYS A 640 -23.61 9.24 -16.22
N ASN A 641 -22.48 8.57 -16.46
CA ASN A 641 -21.23 8.72 -15.69
C ASN A 641 -20.56 10.04 -16.00
N VAL A 642 -20.46 10.39 -17.27
CA VAL A 642 -19.92 11.69 -17.73
C VAL A 642 -20.76 12.84 -17.19
N GLN A 643 -22.09 12.77 -17.28
CA GLN A 643 -22.98 13.82 -16.78
C GLN A 643 -22.79 14.04 -15.28
N MET A 644 -22.81 12.98 -14.48
CA MET A 644 -22.64 13.07 -13.04
C MET A 644 -21.27 13.65 -12.64
N LEU A 645 -20.18 13.09 -13.17
CA LEU A 645 -18.82 13.50 -12.82
C LEU A 645 -18.50 14.93 -13.26
N THR A 646 -19.04 15.37 -14.40
CA THR A 646 -18.85 16.76 -14.89
C THR A 646 -19.74 17.76 -14.17
N ALA A 647 -21.00 17.40 -13.85
CA ALA A 647 -21.91 18.25 -13.09
C ALA A 647 -21.37 18.59 -11.69
N HIS A 648 -20.76 17.60 -11.04
CA HIS A 648 -20.11 17.79 -9.75
C HIS A 648 -18.69 18.40 -9.86
N LYS A 649 -18.19 18.65 -11.07
CA LYS A 649 -16.85 19.17 -11.37
C LYS A 649 -15.71 18.30 -10.82
N VAL A 650 -15.94 17.00 -10.69
CA VAL A 650 -14.92 16.05 -10.27
C VAL A 650 -13.91 15.84 -11.39
N PHE A 651 -14.41 15.67 -12.62
CA PHE A 651 -13.63 15.58 -13.84
C PHE A 651 -14.20 16.46 -14.94
N THR A 652 -13.34 16.89 -15.86
CA THR A 652 -13.76 17.33 -17.19
C THR A 652 -13.91 16.12 -18.12
N LEU A 653 -14.63 16.27 -19.23
CA LEU A 653 -14.74 15.21 -20.23
C LEU A 653 -13.35 14.82 -20.79
N ALA A 654 -12.46 15.80 -20.97
CA ALA A 654 -11.10 15.56 -21.44
C ALA A 654 -10.30 14.71 -20.44
N GLU A 655 -10.39 15.02 -19.14
CA GLU A 655 -9.76 14.22 -18.07
C GLU A 655 -10.32 12.79 -18.01
N LEU A 656 -11.63 12.57 -18.22
CA LEU A 656 -12.24 11.24 -18.24
C LEU A 656 -11.74 10.40 -19.42
N LYS A 657 -11.74 10.98 -20.64
CA LYS A 657 -11.22 10.29 -21.83
C LYS A 657 -9.77 9.89 -21.67
N SER A 658 -8.93 10.82 -21.20
CA SER A 658 -7.51 10.55 -20.92
C SER A 658 -7.32 9.41 -19.92
N ARG A 659 -8.10 9.36 -18.84
CA ARG A 659 -7.98 8.32 -17.82
C ARG A 659 -8.41 6.95 -18.33
N CYS A 660 -9.47 6.91 -19.14
CA CYS A 660 -9.92 5.69 -19.82
C CYS A 660 -8.77 5.10 -20.68
N GLU A 661 -8.17 5.94 -21.53
CA GLU A 661 -7.05 5.55 -22.39
C GLU A 661 -5.83 5.09 -21.59
N ILE A 662 -5.40 5.84 -20.55
CA ILE A 662 -4.26 5.47 -19.70
C ILE A 662 -4.49 4.15 -18.97
N GLN A 663 -5.71 3.88 -18.48
CA GLN A 663 -6.02 2.63 -17.78
C GLN A 663 -5.97 1.43 -18.72
N LEU A 664 -6.53 1.55 -19.94
CA LEU A 664 -6.43 0.49 -20.97
C LEU A 664 -4.98 0.27 -21.40
N GLU A 665 -4.21 1.34 -21.64
CA GLU A 665 -2.78 1.23 -21.96
C GLU A 665 -2.00 0.51 -20.84
N ASN A 666 -2.27 0.84 -19.57
CA ASN A 666 -1.62 0.16 -18.46
C ASN A 666 -1.97 -1.32 -18.40
N TYR A 667 -3.22 -1.68 -18.64
CA TYR A 667 -3.63 -3.08 -18.72
C TYR A 667 -2.86 -3.81 -19.83
N CYS A 668 -2.86 -3.28 -21.05
CA CYS A 668 -2.16 -3.85 -22.20
C CYS A 668 -0.66 -4.02 -21.93
N LYS A 669 0.00 -2.95 -21.48
CA LYS A 669 1.44 -2.95 -21.17
C LYS A 669 1.78 -3.97 -20.07
N THR A 670 0.96 -4.08 -19.03
CA THR A 670 1.18 -5.04 -17.94
C THR A 670 1.15 -6.48 -18.46
N VAL A 671 0.09 -6.86 -19.16
CA VAL A 671 -0.04 -8.23 -19.69
C VAL A 671 1.03 -8.55 -20.72
N VAL A 672 1.38 -7.60 -21.61
CA VAL A 672 2.47 -7.77 -22.59
C VAL A 672 3.82 -7.98 -21.90
N ILE A 673 4.11 -7.25 -20.80
CA ILE A 673 5.33 -7.46 -20.01
C ILE A 673 5.34 -8.87 -19.39
N GLU A 674 4.21 -9.30 -18.82
CA GLU A 674 4.05 -10.64 -18.26
C GLU A 674 4.28 -11.73 -19.34
N ALA A 675 3.62 -11.62 -20.48
CA ALA A 675 3.77 -12.57 -21.59
C ALA A 675 5.22 -12.64 -22.10
N ASN A 676 5.89 -11.49 -22.31
CA ASN A 676 7.30 -11.47 -22.70
C ASN A 676 8.21 -12.10 -21.62
N THR A 677 7.90 -11.89 -20.34
CA THR A 677 8.63 -12.50 -19.23
C THR A 677 8.46 -14.01 -19.22
N MET A 678 7.24 -14.52 -19.49
CA MET A 678 6.99 -15.96 -19.63
C MET A 678 7.80 -16.57 -20.78
N ILE A 679 7.82 -15.92 -21.94
CA ILE A 679 8.61 -16.36 -23.10
C ILE A 679 10.10 -16.42 -22.75
N ASP A 680 10.64 -15.37 -22.13
CA ASP A 680 12.06 -15.32 -21.72
C ASP A 680 12.41 -16.43 -20.71
N MET A 681 11.57 -16.64 -19.68
CA MET A 681 11.77 -17.69 -18.69
C MET A 681 11.63 -19.10 -19.29
N ALA A 682 10.62 -19.32 -20.14
CA ALA A 682 10.41 -20.61 -20.80
C ALA A 682 11.64 -20.99 -21.66
N ARG A 683 12.07 -20.09 -22.56
CA ARG A 683 13.18 -20.34 -23.49
C ARG A 683 14.54 -20.46 -22.83
N LYS A 684 14.83 -19.59 -21.84
CA LYS A 684 16.18 -19.44 -21.27
C LYS A 684 16.38 -20.16 -19.94
N GLN A 685 15.32 -20.57 -19.28
CA GLN A 685 15.41 -21.20 -17.96
C GLN A 685 14.71 -22.56 -17.91
N ILE A 686 13.43 -22.66 -18.25
CA ILE A 686 12.63 -23.89 -18.06
C ILE A 686 13.06 -24.96 -19.05
N LEU A 687 13.03 -24.67 -20.36
CA LEU A 687 13.42 -25.63 -21.42
C LEU A 687 14.83 -26.19 -21.21
N PRO A 688 15.88 -25.36 -20.99
CA PRO A 688 17.23 -25.87 -20.71
C PRO A 688 17.32 -26.72 -19.44
N ALA A 689 16.54 -26.41 -18.39
CA ALA A 689 16.55 -27.18 -17.15
C ALA A 689 15.92 -28.57 -17.31
N VAL A 690 14.78 -28.65 -18.00
CA VAL A 690 14.08 -29.93 -18.28
C VAL A 690 14.95 -30.80 -19.19
N GLU A 691 15.56 -30.22 -20.24
CA GLU A 691 16.48 -30.92 -21.12
C GLU A 691 17.73 -31.44 -20.41
N SER A 692 18.33 -30.64 -19.53
CA SER A 692 19.47 -31.05 -18.70
C SER A 692 19.14 -32.27 -17.85
N TYR A 693 17.97 -32.30 -17.23
CA TYR A 693 17.55 -33.47 -16.43
C TYR A 693 17.22 -34.67 -17.30
N THR A 694 16.58 -34.47 -18.42
CA THR A 694 16.30 -35.56 -19.40
C THR A 694 17.60 -36.18 -19.92
N ALA A 695 18.63 -35.39 -20.18
CA ALA A 695 19.95 -35.86 -20.59
C ALA A 695 20.63 -36.66 -19.46
N GLU A 696 20.55 -36.27 -18.19
CA GLU A 696 21.06 -37.01 -17.02
C GLU A 696 20.37 -38.36 -16.89
N LEU A 697 19.03 -38.39 -17.01
CA LEU A 697 18.27 -39.66 -16.99
C LEU A 697 18.66 -40.59 -18.12
N SER A 698 18.83 -40.06 -19.34
CA SER A 698 19.24 -40.82 -20.52
C SER A 698 20.63 -41.43 -20.35
N GLY A 699 21.58 -40.67 -19.79
CA GLY A 699 22.90 -41.16 -19.40
C GLY A 699 22.85 -42.26 -18.36
N THR A 700 21.95 -42.13 -17.37
CA THR A 700 21.71 -43.13 -16.34
C THR A 700 21.20 -44.46 -16.93
N VAL A 701 20.23 -44.40 -17.86
CA VAL A 701 19.72 -45.59 -18.57
C VAL A 701 20.83 -46.26 -19.37
N ALA A 702 21.62 -45.49 -20.12
CA ALA A 702 22.74 -46.03 -20.90
C ALA A 702 23.78 -46.71 -19.98
N ALA A 703 24.18 -46.09 -18.89
CA ALA A 703 25.13 -46.63 -17.92
C ALA A 703 24.62 -47.93 -17.28
N LYS A 704 23.34 -47.95 -16.82
CA LYS A 704 22.72 -49.17 -16.22
C LYS A 704 22.70 -50.34 -17.22
N ARG A 705 22.30 -50.08 -18.47
CA ARG A 705 22.24 -51.12 -19.52
C ARG A 705 23.61 -51.57 -19.99
N THR A 706 24.63 -50.76 -19.83
CA THR A 706 26.02 -51.19 -20.09
C THR A 706 26.48 -52.26 -19.09
N VAL A 707 26.07 -52.17 -17.83
CA VAL A 707 26.42 -53.13 -16.75
C VAL A 707 25.52 -54.34 -16.78
N ALA A 708 24.22 -54.16 -17.01
CA ALA A 708 23.21 -55.20 -17.02
C ALA A 708 22.18 -54.91 -18.14
N PRO A 709 22.38 -55.46 -19.35
CA PRO A 709 21.55 -55.16 -20.53
C PRO A 709 20.06 -55.47 -20.36
N GLU A 710 19.72 -56.41 -19.48
CA GLU A 710 18.35 -56.84 -19.18
C GLU A 710 17.55 -55.90 -18.29
N LEU A 711 18.18 -54.89 -17.71
CA LEU A 711 17.47 -53.90 -16.86
C LEU A 711 16.44 -53.12 -17.68
N ALA A 712 15.19 -53.18 -17.23
CA ALA A 712 14.08 -52.51 -17.90
C ALA A 712 14.14 -50.99 -17.78
N CYS A 713 14.71 -50.45 -16.70
CA CYS A 713 14.79 -48.99 -16.38
C CYS A 713 13.45 -48.29 -16.58
N LEU A 714 12.34 -48.89 -16.13
CA LEU A 714 10.97 -48.41 -16.39
C LEU A 714 10.71 -46.99 -15.83
N TYR A 715 11.25 -46.68 -14.66
CA TYR A 715 11.11 -45.38 -14.06
C TYR A 715 11.77 -44.26 -14.91
N GLU A 716 13.05 -44.42 -15.16
CA GLU A 716 13.82 -43.43 -15.92
C GLU A 716 13.29 -43.28 -17.34
N THR A 717 13.01 -44.39 -18.03
CA THR A 717 12.49 -44.35 -19.40
C THR A 717 11.10 -43.70 -19.47
N GLY A 718 10.22 -44.03 -18.52
CA GLY A 718 8.90 -43.45 -18.44
C GLY A 718 8.96 -41.93 -18.17
N LEU A 719 9.89 -41.47 -17.31
CA LEU A 719 10.11 -40.07 -17.00
C LEU A 719 10.72 -39.31 -18.20
N ILE A 720 11.69 -39.91 -18.92
CA ILE A 720 12.24 -39.34 -20.16
C ILE A 720 11.13 -39.08 -21.17
N TYR A 721 10.22 -40.04 -21.41
CA TYR A 721 9.11 -39.84 -22.35
C TYR A 721 8.18 -38.70 -21.95
N LYS A 722 7.87 -38.60 -20.64
CA LYS A 722 7.00 -37.53 -20.12
C LYS A 722 7.65 -36.14 -20.26
N LEU A 723 8.91 -36.02 -19.83
CA LEU A 723 9.64 -34.76 -19.89
C LEU A 723 9.88 -34.33 -21.35
N SER A 724 10.28 -35.20 -22.26
CA SER A 724 10.45 -34.87 -23.69
C SER A 724 9.14 -34.36 -24.32
N ARG A 725 7.98 -34.99 -23.98
CA ARG A 725 6.68 -34.53 -24.47
C ARG A 725 6.35 -33.11 -23.90
N LEU A 726 6.66 -32.87 -22.62
CA LEU A 726 6.43 -31.55 -21.99
C LEU A 726 7.36 -30.49 -22.59
N THR A 727 8.62 -30.82 -22.88
CA THR A 727 9.56 -29.94 -23.59
C THR A 727 8.97 -29.47 -24.93
N ASP A 728 8.49 -30.43 -25.77
CA ASP A 728 7.85 -30.10 -27.05
C ASP A 728 6.63 -29.20 -26.86
N GLN A 729 5.78 -29.51 -25.88
CA GLN A 729 4.58 -28.72 -25.58
C GLN A 729 4.91 -27.31 -25.07
N ILE A 730 5.92 -27.18 -24.20
CA ILE A 730 6.38 -25.86 -23.72
C ILE A 730 6.91 -25.03 -24.90
N ALA A 731 7.70 -25.62 -25.78
CA ALA A 731 8.26 -24.93 -26.94
C ALA A 731 7.14 -24.41 -27.87
N VAL A 732 6.20 -25.29 -28.27
CA VAL A 732 5.06 -24.90 -29.13
C VAL A 732 4.22 -23.81 -28.49
N LYS A 733 3.85 -23.96 -27.21
CA LYS A 733 3.02 -22.96 -26.54
C LYS A 733 3.75 -21.62 -26.32
N THR A 734 5.08 -21.64 -26.21
CA THR A 734 5.89 -20.42 -26.15
C THR A 734 5.86 -19.69 -27.48
N ASP A 735 5.96 -20.43 -28.59
CA ASP A 735 5.90 -19.87 -29.96
C ASP A 735 4.49 -19.35 -30.27
N ASP A 736 3.42 -20.10 -29.89
CA ASP A 736 2.03 -19.65 -30.00
C ASP A 736 1.78 -18.33 -29.25
N LEU A 737 2.37 -18.18 -28.06
CA LEU A 737 2.25 -16.95 -27.24
C LEU A 737 2.99 -15.78 -27.93
N GLU A 738 4.20 -16.02 -28.45
CA GLU A 738 4.96 -14.99 -29.16
C GLU A 738 4.23 -14.52 -30.44
N GLU A 739 3.65 -15.46 -31.18
CA GLU A 739 2.86 -15.16 -32.39
C GLU A 739 1.68 -14.22 -32.04
N SER A 740 0.94 -14.50 -30.94
CA SER A 740 -0.15 -13.61 -30.53
C SER A 740 0.31 -12.20 -30.16
N LEU A 741 1.52 -12.05 -29.56
CA LEU A 741 2.08 -10.72 -29.30
C LEU A 741 2.52 -9.98 -30.58
N LEU A 742 2.89 -10.71 -31.63
CA LEU A 742 3.18 -10.11 -32.94
C LEU A 742 1.90 -9.62 -33.63
N GLU A 743 0.81 -10.38 -33.53
CA GLU A 743 -0.50 -10.00 -34.08
C GLU A 743 -1.01 -8.70 -33.45
N LEU A 744 -0.83 -8.47 -32.13
CA LEU A 744 -1.22 -7.24 -31.44
C LEU A 744 -0.63 -5.97 -32.05
N LYS A 745 0.56 -6.05 -32.67
CA LYS A 745 1.22 -4.88 -33.29
C LYS A 745 0.42 -4.28 -34.47
N SER A 746 -0.53 -5.02 -35.02
CA SER A 746 -1.41 -4.56 -36.09
C SER A 746 -2.67 -3.84 -35.60
N VAL A 747 -2.96 -3.93 -34.29
CA VAL A 747 -4.12 -3.29 -33.67
C VAL A 747 -3.73 -1.86 -33.28
N SER A 748 -4.51 -0.88 -33.70
CA SER A 748 -4.22 0.54 -33.47
C SER A 748 -5.13 1.18 -32.41
N ASP A 749 -6.32 0.62 -32.19
CA ASP A 749 -7.24 1.08 -31.14
C ASP A 749 -6.92 0.39 -29.82
N ILE A 750 -6.78 1.17 -28.76
CA ILE A 750 -6.36 0.64 -27.46
C ILE A 750 -7.43 -0.27 -26.81
N THR A 751 -8.71 -0.02 -27.09
CA THR A 751 -9.81 -0.83 -26.58
C THR A 751 -9.84 -2.19 -27.29
N GLU A 752 -9.66 -2.19 -28.62
CA GLU A 752 -9.55 -3.42 -29.41
C GLU A 752 -8.30 -4.22 -29.00
N GLU A 753 -7.16 -3.57 -28.74
CA GLU A 753 -5.95 -4.21 -28.21
C GLU A 753 -6.22 -4.87 -26.85
N ALA A 754 -6.89 -4.19 -25.93
CA ALA A 754 -7.22 -4.71 -24.62
C ALA A 754 -8.14 -5.96 -24.70
N TYR A 755 -9.13 -5.96 -25.58
CA TYR A 755 -9.98 -7.13 -25.84
C TYR A 755 -9.20 -8.28 -26.47
N ALA A 756 -8.33 -8.01 -27.44
CA ALA A 756 -7.49 -9.04 -28.07
C ALA A 756 -6.56 -9.71 -27.05
N ILE A 757 -5.99 -8.94 -26.13
CA ILE A 757 -5.16 -9.44 -25.02
C ILE A 757 -6.01 -10.34 -24.09
N ARG A 758 -7.18 -9.90 -23.67
CA ARG A 758 -8.09 -10.68 -22.81
C ARG A 758 -8.48 -12.02 -23.47
N ASP A 759 -8.86 -11.98 -24.74
CA ASP A 759 -9.47 -13.12 -25.44
C ASP A 759 -8.44 -14.13 -25.96
N ALA A 760 -7.24 -13.67 -26.35
CA ALA A 760 -6.23 -14.53 -26.97
C ALA A 760 -4.99 -14.71 -26.07
N VAL A 761 -4.35 -13.62 -25.60
CA VAL A 761 -3.03 -13.71 -24.95
C VAL A 761 -3.13 -14.39 -23.59
N LEU A 762 -4.11 -14.01 -22.74
CA LEU A 762 -4.26 -14.60 -21.39
C LEU A 762 -4.50 -16.11 -21.45
N GLY A 763 -5.28 -16.60 -22.41
CA GLY A 763 -5.52 -18.03 -22.61
C GLY A 763 -4.23 -18.78 -22.98
N LYS A 764 -3.39 -18.22 -23.85
CA LYS A 764 -2.10 -18.80 -24.24
C LYS A 764 -1.09 -18.78 -23.08
N MET A 765 -1.05 -17.70 -22.27
CA MET A 765 -0.25 -17.65 -21.05
C MET A 765 -0.63 -18.76 -20.07
N ALA A 766 -1.93 -18.97 -19.83
CA ALA A 766 -2.45 -20.02 -18.95
C ALA A 766 -2.09 -21.41 -19.48
N ALA A 767 -2.20 -21.63 -20.79
CA ALA A 767 -1.82 -22.90 -21.43
C ALA A 767 -0.33 -23.19 -21.32
N LEU A 768 0.55 -22.21 -21.50
CA LEU A 768 2.00 -22.35 -21.31
C LEU A 768 2.32 -22.65 -19.85
N ARG A 769 1.72 -21.93 -18.91
CA ARG A 769 1.89 -22.15 -17.46
C ARG A 769 1.56 -23.59 -17.08
N THR A 770 0.41 -24.12 -17.53
CA THR A 770 -0.05 -25.46 -17.18
C THR A 770 0.99 -26.53 -17.49
N VAL A 771 1.60 -26.51 -18.67
CA VAL A 771 2.59 -27.53 -19.07
C VAL A 771 3.94 -27.31 -18.40
N ALA A 772 4.30 -26.07 -18.10
CA ALA A 772 5.54 -25.73 -17.38
C ALA A 772 5.45 -26.14 -15.89
N ASP A 773 4.32 -25.87 -15.25
CA ASP A 773 4.06 -26.26 -13.85
C ASP A 773 4.01 -27.80 -13.70
N GLU A 774 3.49 -28.54 -14.71
CA GLU A 774 3.60 -30.02 -14.75
C GLU A 774 5.07 -30.46 -14.86
N ALA A 775 5.87 -29.83 -15.70
CA ALA A 775 7.29 -30.13 -15.83
C ALA A 775 8.08 -29.85 -14.53
N GLU A 776 7.72 -28.81 -13.76
CA GLU A 776 8.27 -28.52 -12.44
C GLU A 776 8.11 -29.72 -11.51
N THR A 777 6.91 -30.33 -11.45
CA THR A 777 6.63 -31.46 -10.54
C THR A 777 7.42 -32.73 -10.88
N LEU A 778 7.93 -32.84 -12.09
CA LEU A 778 8.65 -34.03 -12.59
C LEU A 778 10.17 -33.81 -12.67
N THR A 779 10.64 -32.60 -12.71
CA THR A 779 12.05 -32.23 -12.80
C THR A 779 12.70 -32.25 -11.43
N ALA A 780 13.87 -32.86 -11.30
CA ALA A 780 14.58 -32.88 -10.01
C ALA A 780 14.95 -31.48 -9.56
N GLU A 781 14.78 -31.20 -8.25
CA GLU A 781 14.99 -29.90 -7.61
C GLU A 781 16.33 -29.24 -7.99
N LYS A 782 17.43 -30.03 -8.07
CA LYS A 782 18.76 -29.53 -8.45
C LYS A 782 18.85 -28.96 -9.87
N HIS A 783 17.90 -29.32 -10.74
CA HIS A 783 17.84 -28.86 -12.13
C HIS A 783 16.84 -27.69 -12.31
N TRP A 784 15.83 -27.57 -11.41
CA TRP A 784 14.82 -26.51 -11.53
C TRP A 784 15.45 -25.12 -11.36
N PRO A 785 15.22 -24.17 -12.29
CA PRO A 785 16.09 -23.00 -12.46
C PRO A 785 15.77 -21.84 -11.50
N PHE A 786 14.64 -21.89 -10.76
CA PHE A 786 14.24 -20.82 -9.87
C PHE A 786 13.45 -21.35 -8.65
N PRO A 787 13.35 -20.60 -7.55
CA PRO A 787 12.65 -21.02 -6.34
C PRO A 787 11.20 -21.40 -6.59
N THR A 788 10.79 -22.52 -5.97
CA THR A 788 9.44 -23.06 -5.99
C THR A 788 8.50 -22.30 -5.05
N TYR A 789 7.19 -22.55 -5.16
CA TYR A 789 6.20 -22.00 -4.24
C TYR A 789 6.44 -22.45 -2.78
N GLY A 790 6.90 -23.70 -2.57
CA GLY A 790 7.24 -24.18 -1.24
C GLY A 790 8.35 -23.37 -0.59
N GLU A 791 9.40 -23.02 -1.35
CA GLU A 791 10.49 -22.19 -0.84
C GLU A 791 10.06 -20.74 -0.58
N LEU A 792 9.28 -20.13 -1.47
CA LEU A 792 8.83 -18.74 -1.33
C LEU A 792 7.84 -18.56 -0.18
N LEU A 793 6.80 -19.39 -0.12
CA LEU A 793 5.72 -19.25 0.87
C LEU A 793 6.13 -19.68 2.29
N PHE A 794 7.10 -20.59 2.40
CA PHE A 794 7.57 -21.11 3.70
C PHE A 794 9.01 -20.72 4.04
N GLY A 795 9.69 -19.93 3.20
CA GLY A 795 11.09 -19.53 3.38
C GLY A 795 11.35 -18.53 4.50
N VAL A 796 10.38 -17.73 4.91
CA VAL A 796 10.51 -16.82 6.06
C VAL A 796 10.33 -17.62 7.35
N ARG A 797 11.36 -17.64 8.20
CA ARG A 797 11.40 -18.40 9.46
C ARG A 797 11.65 -17.49 10.66
#